data_4da694a31eba1a96d7da20210e8d2e5e
#
_entry.id   4da694a31eba1a96d7da20210e8d2e5e
#
_cell.length_a   1.000
_cell.length_b   1.000
_cell.length_c   1.000
_cell.angle_alpha   90.00
_cell.angle_beta   90.00
_cell.angle_gamma   90.00
#
_symmetry.space_group_name_H-M   'P 1'
#
loop_
_entity.id
_entity.type
_entity.pdbx_description
1 polymer ?
#
loop_
_entity_poly.entity_id
_entity_poly.type
_entity_poly.pdbx_seq_one_letter_code
_entity_poly.pdbx_strand_id
1 'polypeptide(L)'
;CEFDYSGTQCCSALREDGHKVILVNSNPATIQTDPDTADVVYIEPLTVESLAKIIEKEKPDAIIPGMGGQTGLNLAIGLHEAGILQKYNVKMLGTSLESIEMAEDRDLFRKRMVEIGEPVAESGIANTIEDALNLAEKLNYPVVVRPAFTLGGTGGGIAYNKEELDIIAGRGLALSPVKQLLIEESILGWLEFEFEVLRDIDDNAIVVCSMENLDPMGVHTGESIVVAPALTLPEQAYQKLRTSALKVVKSLGIVGGCNVQFAYHSKTQEYILIEVNPRVSRSSALASKATGIPIARISTMLSLGNRLHELSNRVTGNTSAAFEPSIDYIVTKIPRWPFDKFKLADRELGTQMKSTGETMSIGRTFEESLMKAWRSIGQGVGYPEEVTWSQKQLEEKIRIPNDQRLLAIWAYLRKNKATQETIEKTCEISDFHPFFIDRIAKLVKLEIELSQCNKIIDDQLLLKAKRNGFGDKQIAHLTNISQEGIRKQRKKNKIKSSFLIVDTCAGEFEAKTPYFYSTYADKPADIKIGKSIVILGSGPIRIGQGIEFDYSTVHGVQAARNAGYEAVVVNNNPETVSTDFDASDRLYFEPLDKESIFEILDLERPYGIILQLGGQTAVNLASDIDEYIRKEKLPTKILGTKVKDMDLAEDRGKCGDLMEKAGIAMPNWAAAKSSEEVIQYSNEIGFPVLVRPSFVLGGRGMEIVHNSKQLNQYLKLEAHASPEKPVLVDKFLEGAIELDIDLVSDGKNVIIGAIMEQIEMAGVHSGDSACVMPAQSLSKKNIKDVEDISRKVATVLNIVGAANLQLAVKDDIIYLLEANPRASRTLPFVSKSTGYPMARIAVNAMLGDKLDKIPKTIPMTGASVKVPTFSWLKLTGLDTVLGPEMKSTGEAMGHGPNFGTAYLKAMKGGNKTIKNEFKD
;
A
#
# COMPACT_ATOMS: atom_id res chain seq x y z
N CYS A 1 -0.13 4.13 -5.87
CA CYS A 1 -0.95 4.59 -4.73
C CYS A 1 -0.28 5.70 -3.92
N GLU A 2 1.03 5.70 -3.81
CA GLU A 2 1.81 6.70 -3.05
C GLU A 2 1.56 8.16 -3.47
N PHE A 3 1.07 8.41 -4.67
CA PHE A 3 0.74 9.76 -5.14
C PHE A 3 -0.76 10.08 -5.09
N ASP A 4 -1.59 9.18 -4.57
CA ASP A 4 -3.00 9.49 -4.36
C ASP A 4 -3.17 10.58 -3.30
N TYR A 5 -2.47 10.45 -2.18
CA TYR A 5 -2.51 11.45 -1.11
C TYR A 5 -2.00 12.82 -1.59
N SER A 6 -0.90 12.87 -2.35
CA SER A 6 -0.31 14.15 -2.78
C SER A 6 -1.19 14.89 -3.77
N GLY A 7 -1.77 14.18 -4.76
CA GLY A 7 -2.70 14.78 -5.71
C GLY A 7 -4.00 15.22 -5.04
N THR A 8 -4.54 14.43 -4.12
CA THR A 8 -5.75 14.79 -3.37
C THR A 8 -5.53 16.01 -2.50
N GLN A 9 -4.42 16.09 -1.75
CA GLN A 9 -4.08 17.28 -0.95
C GLN A 9 -3.81 18.51 -1.81
N CYS A 10 -3.21 18.33 -2.98
CA CYS A 10 -3.00 19.42 -3.94
C CYS A 10 -4.34 19.98 -4.41
N CYS A 11 -5.25 19.15 -4.86
CA CYS A 11 -6.58 19.58 -5.29
C CYS A 11 -7.33 20.32 -4.18
N SER A 12 -7.31 19.78 -2.96
CA SER A 12 -7.93 20.40 -1.80
C SER A 12 -7.34 21.77 -1.49
N ALA A 13 -5.99 21.89 -1.47
CA ALA A 13 -5.31 23.16 -1.21
C ALA A 13 -5.62 24.23 -2.25
N LEU A 14 -5.62 23.87 -3.54
CA LEU A 14 -5.94 24.78 -4.64
C LEU A 14 -7.39 25.28 -4.58
N ARG A 15 -8.35 24.40 -4.30
CA ARG A 15 -9.77 24.76 -4.18
C ARG A 15 -10.04 25.64 -2.97
N GLU A 16 -9.42 25.39 -1.84
CA GLU A 16 -9.50 26.25 -0.65
C GLU A 16 -8.92 27.65 -0.90
N ASP A 17 -7.90 27.74 -1.77
CA ASP A 17 -7.31 29.03 -2.20
C ASP A 17 -8.12 29.71 -3.32
N GLY A 18 -9.25 29.13 -3.75
CA GLY A 18 -10.18 29.71 -4.72
C GLY A 18 -9.87 29.41 -6.19
N HIS A 19 -8.96 28.48 -6.48
CA HIS A 19 -8.63 28.07 -7.85
C HIS A 19 -9.58 26.98 -8.37
N LYS A 20 -9.91 27.05 -9.68
CA LYS A 20 -10.57 25.97 -10.39
C LYS A 20 -9.56 24.88 -10.72
N VAL A 21 -9.83 23.65 -10.27
CA VAL A 21 -8.92 22.51 -10.40
C VAL A 21 -9.41 21.55 -11.48
N ILE A 22 -8.50 21.21 -12.40
CA ILE A 22 -8.71 20.21 -13.44
C ILE A 22 -7.72 19.08 -13.19
N LEU A 23 -8.23 17.87 -12.93
CA LEU A 23 -7.41 16.69 -12.67
C LEU A 23 -7.50 15.69 -13.81
N VAL A 24 -6.37 15.08 -14.18
CA VAL A 24 -6.28 14.01 -15.18
C VAL A 24 -5.60 12.81 -14.57
N ASN A 25 -6.26 11.66 -14.59
CA ASN A 25 -5.69 10.36 -14.17
C ASN A 25 -6.50 9.22 -14.82
N SER A 26 -5.88 8.07 -15.07
CA SER A 26 -6.53 6.89 -15.68
C SER A 26 -6.93 5.83 -14.66
N ASN A 27 -6.56 5.99 -13.38
CA ASN A 27 -6.83 5.01 -12.33
C ASN A 27 -8.21 5.25 -11.68
N PRO A 28 -9.14 4.30 -11.75
CA PRO A 28 -10.45 4.44 -11.11
C PRO A 28 -10.43 4.26 -9.60
N ALA A 29 -9.41 3.58 -9.06
CA ALA A 29 -9.35 3.21 -7.65
C ALA A 29 -8.91 4.35 -6.72
N THR A 30 -8.38 5.45 -7.25
CA THR A 30 -7.85 6.57 -6.48
C THR A 30 -8.94 7.57 -6.05
N ILE A 31 -8.75 8.24 -4.91
CA ILE A 31 -9.58 9.38 -4.48
C ILE A 31 -9.40 10.57 -5.43
N GLN A 32 -8.23 10.73 -6.04
CA GLN A 32 -8.00 11.83 -6.99
C GLN A 32 -9.05 11.90 -8.10
N THR A 33 -9.46 10.76 -8.64
CA THR A 33 -10.45 10.70 -9.73
C THR A 33 -11.90 10.75 -9.23
N ASP A 34 -12.13 11.01 -7.95
CA ASP A 34 -13.47 11.21 -7.42
C ASP A 34 -14.02 12.59 -7.85
N PRO A 35 -15.30 12.68 -8.24
CA PRO A 35 -15.90 13.94 -8.65
C PRO A 35 -15.83 15.06 -7.60
N ASP A 36 -15.74 14.72 -6.31
CA ASP A 36 -15.65 15.69 -5.22
C ASP A 36 -14.23 16.23 -5.02
N THR A 37 -13.20 15.62 -5.62
CA THR A 37 -11.79 16.01 -5.41
C THR A 37 -11.40 17.26 -6.21
N ALA A 38 -11.83 17.37 -7.45
CA ALA A 38 -11.53 18.50 -8.33
C ALA A 38 -12.81 19.02 -9.02
N ASP A 39 -12.76 20.25 -9.55
CA ASP A 39 -13.91 20.85 -10.25
C ASP A 39 -14.18 20.16 -11.59
N VAL A 40 -13.12 19.65 -12.23
CA VAL A 40 -13.22 18.86 -13.45
C VAL A 40 -12.27 17.66 -13.35
N VAL A 41 -12.79 16.46 -13.52
CA VAL A 41 -12.00 15.23 -13.49
C VAL A 41 -12.04 14.55 -14.85
N TYR A 42 -10.88 14.33 -15.44
CA TYR A 42 -10.68 13.55 -16.66
C TYR A 42 -10.11 12.18 -16.34
N ILE A 43 -10.89 11.13 -16.60
CA ILE A 43 -10.40 9.76 -16.51
C ILE A 43 -9.92 9.36 -17.91
N GLU A 44 -8.70 9.77 -18.23
CA GLU A 44 -8.08 9.62 -19.54
C GLU A 44 -6.63 9.09 -19.41
N PRO A 45 -6.09 8.46 -20.48
CA PRO A 45 -4.70 8.01 -20.47
C PRO A 45 -3.73 9.18 -20.23
N LEU A 46 -2.73 8.96 -19.39
CA LEU A 46 -1.67 9.94 -19.09
C LEU A 46 -0.63 9.96 -20.21
N THR A 47 -0.98 10.59 -21.33
CA THR A 47 -0.15 10.77 -22.53
C THR A 47 -0.13 12.25 -22.96
N VAL A 48 0.94 12.69 -23.59
CA VAL A 48 1.05 14.06 -24.14
C VAL A 48 -0.12 14.36 -25.08
N GLU A 49 -0.54 13.41 -25.91
CA GLU A 49 -1.68 13.55 -26.82
C GLU A 49 -3.00 13.82 -26.08
N SER A 50 -3.29 13.06 -25.02
CA SER A 50 -4.52 13.21 -24.24
C SER A 50 -4.52 14.54 -23.48
N LEU A 51 -3.38 14.89 -22.85
CA LEU A 51 -3.25 16.15 -22.11
C LEU A 51 -3.33 17.36 -23.05
N ALA A 52 -2.75 17.30 -24.25
CA ALA A 52 -2.83 18.38 -25.22
C ALA A 52 -4.29 18.71 -25.60
N LYS A 53 -5.12 17.65 -25.82
CA LYS A 53 -6.57 17.83 -26.09
C LYS A 53 -7.32 18.44 -24.91
N ILE A 54 -6.97 18.05 -23.69
CA ILE A 54 -7.56 18.62 -22.47
C ILE A 54 -7.16 20.07 -22.29
N ILE A 55 -5.87 20.39 -22.47
CA ILE A 55 -5.36 21.77 -22.40
C ILE A 55 -6.03 22.66 -23.47
N GLU A 56 -6.19 22.17 -24.70
CA GLU A 56 -6.91 22.90 -25.77
C GLU A 56 -8.35 23.21 -25.39
N LYS A 57 -9.05 22.27 -24.76
CA LYS A 57 -10.45 22.40 -24.36
C LYS A 57 -10.63 23.29 -23.14
N GLU A 58 -9.88 23.05 -22.09
CA GLU A 58 -10.05 23.69 -20.77
C GLU A 58 -9.28 25.01 -20.65
N LYS A 59 -8.18 25.18 -21.41
CA LYS A 59 -7.29 26.35 -21.40
C LYS A 59 -6.87 26.76 -19.99
N PRO A 60 -6.25 25.86 -19.22
CA PRO A 60 -5.82 26.18 -17.86
C PRO A 60 -4.74 27.28 -17.88
N ASP A 61 -4.70 28.11 -16.84
CA ASP A 61 -3.65 29.12 -16.67
C ASP A 61 -2.30 28.49 -16.31
N ALA A 62 -2.34 27.34 -15.63
CA ALA A 62 -1.12 26.70 -15.12
C ALA A 62 -1.25 25.18 -14.98
N ILE A 63 -0.09 24.52 -14.80
CA ILE A 63 0.04 23.09 -14.49
C ILE A 63 1.00 22.89 -13.31
N ILE A 64 0.68 21.94 -12.39
CA ILE A 64 1.53 21.53 -11.27
C ILE A 64 1.93 20.07 -11.48
N PRO A 65 3.14 19.78 -12.00
CA PRO A 65 3.56 18.41 -12.29
C PRO A 65 4.09 17.65 -11.07
N GLY A 66 4.71 18.34 -10.10
CA GLY A 66 5.46 17.75 -8.99
C GLY A 66 4.63 16.90 -8.03
N MET A 67 3.29 16.99 -8.07
CA MET A 67 2.39 16.19 -7.25
C MET A 67 2.05 14.81 -7.85
N GLY A 68 2.30 14.62 -9.15
CA GLY A 68 2.05 13.39 -9.88
C GLY A 68 3.27 12.45 -9.97
N GLY A 69 4.29 12.68 -9.15
CA GLY A 69 5.53 11.90 -9.17
C GLY A 69 6.28 12.00 -10.51
N GLN A 70 7.08 11.01 -10.84
CA GLN A 70 7.87 10.99 -12.08
C GLN A 70 7.00 11.07 -13.34
N THR A 71 5.82 10.46 -13.33
CA THR A 71 4.89 10.52 -14.47
C THR A 71 4.45 11.96 -14.73
N GLY A 72 4.15 12.72 -13.69
CA GLY A 72 3.77 14.14 -13.82
C GLY A 72 4.89 14.99 -14.43
N LEU A 73 6.12 14.81 -13.95
CA LEU A 73 7.31 15.51 -14.48
C LEU A 73 7.57 15.17 -15.95
N ASN A 74 7.59 13.89 -16.31
CA ASN A 74 7.81 13.44 -17.69
C ASN A 74 6.74 13.97 -18.66
N LEU A 75 5.49 14.04 -18.23
CA LEU A 75 4.42 14.61 -19.03
C LEU A 75 4.57 16.12 -19.21
N ALA A 76 4.99 16.85 -18.19
CA ALA A 76 5.23 18.29 -18.30
C ALA A 76 6.39 18.61 -19.26
N ILE A 77 7.48 17.85 -19.20
CA ILE A 77 8.61 17.92 -20.16
C ILE A 77 8.07 17.66 -21.59
N GLY A 78 7.39 16.55 -21.80
CA GLY A 78 6.84 16.17 -23.12
C GLY A 78 5.83 17.21 -23.67
N LEU A 79 5.01 17.83 -22.84
CA LEU A 79 4.11 18.93 -23.24
C LEU A 79 4.89 20.21 -23.65
N HIS A 80 5.98 20.51 -22.95
CA HIS A 80 6.87 21.62 -23.28
C HIS A 80 7.56 21.37 -24.61
N GLU A 81 8.20 20.23 -24.81
CA GLU A 81 8.90 19.84 -26.04
C GLU A 81 7.95 19.82 -27.25
N ALA A 82 6.70 19.40 -27.05
CA ALA A 82 5.66 19.45 -28.08
C ALA A 82 5.12 20.88 -28.35
N GLY A 83 5.61 21.90 -27.64
CA GLY A 83 5.18 23.28 -27.79
C GLY A 83 3.75 23.58 -27.30
N ILE A 84 3.13 22.67 -26.56
CA ILE A 84 1.73 22.78 -26.11
C ILE A 84 1.58 23.84 -25.02
N LEU A 85 2.51 23.85 -24.04
CA LEU A 85 2.47 24.83 -22.95
C LEU A 85 2.58 26.27 -23.48
N GLN A 86 3.49 26.49 -24.44
CA GLN A 86 3.70 27.79 -25.09
C GLN A 86 2.49 28.18 -25.94
N LYS A 87 1.96 27.25 -26.75
CA LYS A 87 0.80 27.50 -27.63
C LYS A 87 -0.43 28.01 -26.87
N TYR A 88 -0.69 27.44 -25.68
CA TYR A 88 -1.86 27.79 -24.88
C TYR A 88 -1.55 28.70 -23.69
N ASN A 89 -0.31 29.20 -23.58
CA ASN A 89 0.18 30.09 -22.51
C ASN A 89 -0.02 29.48 -21.10
N VAL A 90 0.24 28.18 -20.95
CA VAL A 90 0.13 27.45 -19.67
C VAL A 90 1.42 27.60 -18.88
N LYS A 91 1.35 28.18 -17.68
CA LYS A 91 2.50 28.32 -16.78
C LYS A 91 2.80 27.02 -16.04
N MET A 92 4.06 26.69 -15.87
CA MET A 92 4.50 25.67 -14.95
C MET A 92 4.65 26.26 -13.54
N LEU A 93 3.97 25.71 -12.55
CA LEU A 93 4.04 26.13 -11.15
C LEU A 93 4.93 25.19 -10.34
N GLY A 94 5.58 25.74 -9.32
CA GLY A 94 6.55 25.04 -8.49
C GLY A 94 7.95 25.07 -9.10
N THR A 95 8.62 23.93 -9.09
CA THR A 95 9.97 23.78 -9.65
C THR A 95 9.98 24.02 -11.15
N SER A 96 10.88 24.87 -11.65
CA SER A 96 11.00 25.19 -13.08
C SER A 96 11.46 23.99 -13.91
N LEU A 97 11.19 24.01 -15.21
CA LEU A 97 11.65 22.96 -16.13
C LEU A 97 13.18 22.82 -16.10
N GLU A 98 13.90 23.94 -16.13
CA GLU A 98 15.36 23.98 -16.04
C GLU A 98 15.89 23.33 -14.75
N SER A 99 15.22 23.61 -13.61
CA SER A 99 15.56 23.00 -12.32
C SER A 99 15.25 21.49 -12.30
N ILE A 100 14.19 21.06 -12.97
CA ILE A 100 13.85 19.63 -13.10
C ILE A 100 14.89 18.93 -13.97
N GLU A 101 15.24 19.47 -15.12
CA GLU A 101 16.27 18.92 -16.00
C GLU A 101 17.63 18.85 -15.29
N MET A 102 18.01 19.91 -14.56
CA MET A 102 19.25 19.95 -13.79
C MET A 102 19.28 18.89 -12.66
N ALA A 103 18.16 18.57 -12.05
CA ALA A 103 18.07 17.57 -11.00
C ALA A 103 18.01 16.13 -11.56
N GLU A 104 17.35 15.92 -12.70
CA GLU A 104 17.11 14.60 -13.28
C GLU A 104 18.23 14.16 -14.27
N ASP A 105 18.86 15.09 -14.97
CA ASP A 105 20.02 14.80 -15.82
C ASP A 105 21.28 14.64 -14.95
N ARG A 106 21.84 13.44 -14.94
CA ARG A 106 22.95 13.07 -14.05
C ARG A 106 24.23 13.85 -14.32
N ASP A 107 24.51 14.21 -15.56
CA ASP A 107 25.71 14.97 -15.91
C ASP A 107 25.57 16.45 -15.50
N LEU A 108 24.38 17.04 -15.74
CA LEU A 108 24.08 18.40 -15.27
C LEU A 108 24.07 18.46 -13.74
N PHE A 109 23.43 17.49 -13.09
CA PHE A 109 23.41 17.36 -11.64
C PHE A 109 24.83 17.27 -11.06
N ARG A 110 25.66 16.35 -11.58
CA ARG A 110 27.04 16.18 -11.13
C ARG A 110 27.85 17.46 -11.28
N LYS A 111 27.79 18.12 -12.45
CA LYS A 111 28.47 19.38 -12.68
C LYS A 111 28.05 20.45 -11.68
N ARG A 112 26.75 20.58 -11.44
CA ARG A 112 26.22 21.53 -10.47
C ARG A 112 26.67 21.23 -9.05
N MET A 113 26.70 19.97 -8.64
CA MET A 113 27.20 19.59 -7.30
C MET A 113 28.67 19.91 -7.11
N VAL A 114 29.51 19.61 -8.11
CA VAL A 114 30.93 19.96 -8.09
C VAL A 114 31.12 21.48 -8.00
N GLU A 115 30.35 22.28 -8.74
CA GLU A 115 30.40 23.75 -8.68
C GLU A 115 30.14 24.31 -7.28
N ILE A 116 29.19 23.73 -6.57
CA ILE A 116 28.87 24.16 -5.21
C ILE A 116 29.72 23.45 -4.15
N GLY A 117 30.66 22.55 -4.54
CA GLY A 117 31.54 21.82 -3.63
C GLY A 117 30.82 20.74 -2.79
N GLU A 118 29.77 20.13 -3.33
CA GLU A 118 29.12 18.96 -2.73
C GLU A 118 29.70 17.67 -3.32
N PRO A 119 30.02 16.66 -2.47
CA PRO A 119 30.59 15.41 -2.94
C PRO A 119 29.51 14.53 -3.62
N VAL A 120 29.84 14.05 -4.81
CA VAL A 120 29.03 13.07 -5.57
C VAL A 120 29.93 11.91 -5.99
N ALA A 121 29.34 10.75 -6.27
CA ALA A 121 30.08 9.57 -6.71
C ALA A 121 30.88 9.88 -7.99
N GLU A 122 32.12 9.40 -8.04
CA GLU A 122 32.91 9.47 -9.27
C GLU A 122 32.21 8.63 -10.36
N SER A 123 32.09 9.19 -11.55
CA SER A 123 31.32 8.57 -12.61
C SER A 123 31.75 9.01 -13.99
N GLY A 124 31.38 8.22 -15.01
CA GLY A 124 31.60 8.56 -16.40
C GLY A 124 30.52 7.99 -17.30
N ILE A 125 30.31 8.65 -18.43
CA ILE A 125 29.34 8.24 -19.45
C ILE A 125 30.00 7.23 -20.40
N ALA A 126 29.33 6.11 -20.66
CA ALA A 126 29.72 5.10 -21.63
C ALA A 126 28.63 4.95 -22.71
N ASN A 127 29.03 5.02 -23.98
CA ASN A 127 28.11 4.79 -25.11
C ASN A 127 28.36 3.42 -25.77
N THR A 128 29.45 2.77 -25.37
CA THR A 128 29.83 1.42 -25.81
C THR A 128 30.22 0.55 -24.61
N ILE A 129 30.25 -0.76 -24.80
CA ILE A 129 30.74 -1.69 -23.77
C ILE A 129 32.22 -1.41 -23.47
N GLU A 130 33.03 -1.07 -24.50
CA GLU A 130 34.45 -0.75 -24.35
C GLU A 130 34.66 0.50 -23.49
N ASP A 131 33.86 1.56 -23.68
CA ASP A 131 33.88 2.74 -22.82
C ASP A 131 33.57 2.36 -21.36
N ALA A 132 32.53 1.51 -21.13
CA ALA A 132 32.16 1.06 -19.81
C ALA A 132 33.28 0.29 -19.11
N LEU A 133 33.97 -0.59 -19.82
CA LEU A 133 35.10 -1.37 -19.29
C LEU A 133 36.29 -0.45 -18.93
N ASN A 134 36.61 0.51 -19.80
CA ASN A 134 37.69 1.49 -19.56
C ASN A 134 37.39 2.41 -18.36
N LEU A 135 36.12 2.78 -18.17
CA LEU A 135 35.70 3.56 -17.00
C LEU A 135 35.78 2.72 -15.71
N ALA A 136 35.32 1.49 -15.74
CA ALA A 136 35.34 0.61 -14.57
C ALA A 136 36.77 0.30 -14.09
N GLU A 137 37.73 0.17 -15.01
CA GLU A 137 39.15 0.00 -14.65
C GLU A 137 39.72 1.24 -13.93
N LYS A 138 39.21 2.45 -14.23
CA LYS A 138 39.63 3.70 -13.54
C LYS A 138 38.97 3.84 -12.18
N LEU A 139 37.66 3.48 -12.09
CA LEU A 139 36.85 3.61 -10.87
C LEU A 139 37.11 2.49 -9.86
N ASN A 140 37.69 1.39 -10.28
CA ASN A 140 37.87 0.12 -9.57
C ASN A 140 36.52 -0.61 -9.32
N TYR A 141 36.56 -1.93 -9.41
CA TYR A 141 35.40 -2.76 -9.09
C TYR A 141 35.15 -2.85 -7.57
N PRO A 142 33.89 -2.97 -7.12
CA PRO A 142 32.69 -3.02 -7.92
C PRO A 142 32.29 -1.64 -8.47
N VAL A 143 31.54 -1.63 -9.62
CA VAL A 143 30.99 -0.41 -10.20
C VAL A 143 29.46 -0.54 -10.37
N VAL A 144 28.75 0.57 -10.30
CA VAL A 144 27.33 0.65 -10.55
C VAL A 144 27.08 1.05 -12.02
N VAL A 145 26.24 0.29 -12.69
CA VAL A 145 25.84 0.55 -14.09
C VAL A 145 24.41 1.05 -14.11
N ARG A 146 24.18 2.23 -14.66
CA ARG A 146 22.82 2.83 -14.76
C ARG A 146 22.53 3.25 -16.20
N PRO A 147 21.58 2.60 -16.89
CA PRO A 147 21.14 3.04 -18.20
C PRO A 147 20.44 4.40 -18.13
N ALA A 148 20.77 5.29 -19.07
CA ALA A 148 20.16 6.61 -19.16
C ALA A 148 18.67 6.51 -19.56
N PHE A 149 17.82 7.35 -18.95
CA PHE A 149 16.38 7.50 -19.24
C PHE A 149 15.55 6.21 -19.06
N THR A 150 15.96 5.30 -18.16
CA THR A 150 15.16 4.13 -17.78
C THR A 150 14.43 4.35 -16.46
N LEU A 151 13.20 3.83 -16.35
CA LEU A 151 12.38 3.96 -15.14
C LEU A 151 12.79 2.93 -14.08
N GLY A 152 12.97 3.38 -12.84
CA GLY A 152 13.12 2.52 -11.66
C GLY A 152 14.34 1.60 -11.70
N GLY A 153 15.46 2.04 -12.29
CA GLY A 153 16.71 1.26 -12.34
C GLY A 153 16.68 0.09 -13.34
N THR A 154 15.71 0.03 -14.23
CA THR A 154 15.57 -1.06 -15.21
C THR A 154 16.80 -1.19 -16.08
N GLY A 155 17.41 -2.37 -16.14
CA GLY A 155 18.59 -2.69 -16.93
C GLY A 155 19.92 -2.31 -16.29
N GLY A 156 19.90 -1.62 -15.14
CA GLY A 156 21.07 -1.35 -14.31
C GLY A 156 21.46 -2.55 -13.45
N GLY A 157 22.58 -2.39 -12.73
CA GLY A 157 23.08 -3.40 -11.80
C GLY A 157 24.47 -3.02 -11.25
N ILE A 158 24.99 -3.88 -10.40
CA ILE A 158 26.32 -3.76 -9.84
C ILE A 158 27.19 -4.84 -10.49
N ALA A 159 28.34 -4.42 -11.00
CA ALA A 159 29.32 -5.33 -11.58
C ALA A 159 30.54 -5.44 -10.67
N TYR A 160 30.85 -6.66 -10.23
CA TYR A 160 31.98 -6.95 -9.35
C TYR A 160 33.25 -7.30 -10.11
N ASN A 161 33.13 -7.54 -11.41
CA ASN A 161 34.22 -7.91 -12.32
C ASN A 161 33.87 -7.56 -13.76
N LYS A 162 34.83 -7.77 -14.65
CA LYS A 162 34.72 -7.44 -16.09
C LYS A 162 33.64 -8.24 -16.80
N GLU A 163 33.50 -9.52 -16.46
CA GLU A 163 32.54 -10.45 -17.09
C GLU A 163 31.10 -10.03 -16.76
N GLU A 164 30.83 -9.66 -15.53
CA GLU A 164 29.53 -9.17 -15.09
C GLU A 164 29.22 -7.81 -15.72
N LEU A 165 30.23 -6.91 -15.81
CA LEU A 165 30.05 -5.61 -16.44
C LEU A 165 29.68 -5.75 -17.93
N ASP A 166 30.31 -6.65 -18.67
CA ASP A 166 30.00 -6.88 -20.09
C ASP A 166 28.53 -7.25 -20.28
N ILE A 167 28.00 -8.16 -19.45
CA ILE A 167 26.62 -8.61 -19.49
C ILE A 167 25.63 -7.47 -19.12
N ILE A 168 25.92 -6.75 -18.01
CA ILE A 168 25.06 -5.70 -17.51
C ILE A 168 25.09 -4.50 -18.46
N ALA A 169 26.24 -4.09 -18.94
CA ALA A 169 26.39 -2.99 -19.87
C ALA A 169 25.70 -3.28 -21.22
N GLY A 170 25.87 -4.50 -21.76
CA GLY A 170 25.19 -4.91 -22.99
C GLY A 170 23.67 -4.83 -22.87
N ARG A 171 23.10 -5.34 -21.77
CA ARG A 171 21.68 -5.23 -21.47
C ARG A 171 21.22 -3.79 -21.26
N GLY A 172 22.00 -3.01 -20.54
CA GLY A 172 21.70 -1.60 -20.23
C GLY A 172 21.67 -0.72 -21.47
N LEU A 173 22.66 -0.88 -22.38
CA LEU A 173 22.71 -0.18 -23.66
C LEU A 173 21.51 -0.55 -24.58
N ALA A 174 21.07 -1.81 -24.53
CA ALA A 174 19.91 -2.26 -25.31
C ALA A 174 18.60 -1.64 -24.79
N LEU A 175 18.47 -1.40 -23.50
CA LEU A 175 17.28 -0.86 -22.85
C LEU A 175 17.26 0.67 -22.79
N SER A 176 18.40 1.34 -22.85
CA SER A 176 18.48 2.80 -22.88
C SER A 176 17.99 3.35 -24.22
N PRO A 177 16.99 4.24 -24.24
CA PRO A 177 16.50 4.85 -25.49
C PRO A 177 17.59 5.61 -26.28
N VAL A 178 18.57 6.17 -25.56
CA VAL A 178 19.70 6.94 -26.14
C VAL A 178 20.99 6.12 -26.21
N LYS A 179 20.95 4.81 -25.90
CA LYS A 179 22.12 3.91 -25.89
C LYS A 179 23.31 4.44 -25.08
N GLN A 180 22.99 4.90 -23.86
CA GLN A 180 23.96 5.50 -22.96
C GLN A 180 23.86 4.87 -21.57
N LEU A 181 25.03 4.66 -20.94
CA LEU A 181 25.17 4.20 -19.56
C LEU A 181 25.95 5.25 -18.77
N LEU A 182 25.61 5.36 -17.50
CA LEU A 182 26.47 5.94 -16.48
C LEU A 182 27.15 4.80 -15.71
N ILE A 183 28.48 4.86 -15.61
CA ILE A 183 29.28 3.96 -14.78
C ILE A 183 29.76 4.77 -13.59
N GLU A 184 29.42 4.33 -12.39
CA GLU A 184 29.70 5.03 -11.12
C GLU A 184 30.53 4.15 -10.19
N GLU A 185 31.36 4.79 -9.37
CA GLU A 185 32.02 4.10 -8.26
C GLU A 185 30.99 3.51 -7.31
N SER A 186 31.33 2.40 -6.71
CA SER A 186 30.42 1.71 -5.79
C SER A 186 30.58 2.24 -4.36
N ILE A 187 29.47 2.66 -3.80
CA ILE A 187 29.33 3.04 -2.39
C ILE A 187 28.57 1.96 -1.59
N LEU A 188 28.67 0.70 -2.03
CA LEU A 188 28.07 -0.43 -1.33
C LEU A 188 28.55 -0.49 0.14
N GLY A 189 27.63 -0.82 1.04
CA GLY A 189 27.90 -0.91 2.47
C GLY A 189 27.95 0.44 3.21
N TRP A 190 27.82 1.58 2.50
CA TRP A 190 27.62 2.87 3.15
C TRP A 190 26.19 2.95 3.69
N LEU A 191 25.97 3.69 4.78
CA LEU A 191 24.63 3.93 5.33
C LEU A 191 23.87 4.91 4.45
N GLU A 192 22.55 4.74 4.34
CA GLU A 192 21.68 5.60 3.53
C GLU A 192 20.79 6.46 4.41
N PHE A 193 20.78 7.77 4.11
CA PHE A 193 19.96 8.76 4.80
C PHE A 193 19.18 9.61 3.83
N GLU A 194 17.96 9.96 4.19
CA GLU A 194 17.08 10.82 3.41
C GLU A 194 16.66 12.05 4.21
N PHE A 195 16.54 13.18 3.53
CA PHE A 195 16.00 14.41 4.09
C PHE A 195 14.86 14.92 3.23
N GLU A 196 13.69 15.09 3.82
CA GLU A 196 12.55 15.75 3.20
C GLU A 196 12.65 17.26 3.47
N VAL A 197 12.71 18.04 2.39
CA VAL A 197 12.94 19.49 2.44
C VAL A 197 11.76 20.23 1.79
N LEU A 198 11.35 21.32 2.42
CA LEU A 198 10.45 22.31 1.84
C LEU A 198 11.24 23.61 1.60
N ARG A 199 11.10 24.21 0.42
CA ARG A 199 11.71 25.49 0.08
C ARG A 199 10.76 26.39 -0.70
N ASP A 200 10.69 27.66 -0.31
CA ASP A 200 9.92 28.68 -1.03
C ASP A 200 10.79 29.43 -2.07
N ILE A 201 10.16 30.35 -2.79
CA ILE A 201 10.81 31.13 -3.85
C ILE A 201 11.85 32.15 -3.33
N ASP A 202 11.73 32.57 -2.06
CA ASP A 202 12.64 33.54 -1.42
C ASP A 202 13.77 32.84 -0.65
N ASP A 203 14.07 31.59 -0.96
CA ASP A 203 15.13 30.77 -0.34
C ASP A 203 14.92 30.41 1.15
N ASN A 204 13.72 30.62 1.73
CA ASN A 204 13.43 30.04 3.02
C ASN A 204 13.26 28.53 2.84
N ALA A 205 13.97 27.75 3.64
CA ALA A 205 13.91 26.30 3.54
C ALA A 205 14.00 25.65 4.92
N ILE A 206 13.28 24.52 5.08
CA ILE A 206 13.28 23.71 6.28
C ILE A 206 13.47 22.24 5.94
N VAL A 207 14.08 21.49 6.86
CA VAL A 207 14.06 20.03 6.84
C VAL A 207 12.85 19.58 7.66
N VAL A 208 11.91 18.91 6.99
CA VAL A 208 10.69 18.40 7.63
C VAL A 208 10.98 17.11 8.39
N CYS A 209 11.80 16.22 7.81
CA CYS A 209 12.10 14.93 8.42
C CYS A 209 13.43 14.39 7.89
N SER A 210 14.21 13.79 8.80
CA SER A 210 15.33 12.92 8.44
C SER A 210 14.91 11.46 8.58
N MET A 211 15.37 10.61 7.67
CA MET A 211 15.08 9.18 7.68
C MET A 211 16.37 8.40 7.47
N GLU A 212 16.39 7.18 7.99
CA GLU A 212 17.53 6.26 7.89
C GLU A 212 17.05 4.88 7.45
N ASN A 213 17.71 4.32 6.45
CA ASN A 213 17.49 2.97 5.97
C ASN A 213 18.28 1.98 6.83
N LEU A 214 17.67 0.85 7.22
CA LEU A 214 18.38 -0.21 7.93
C LEU A 214 19.33 -0.97 6.99
N ASP A 215 18.88 -1.21 5.75
CA ASP A 215 19.75 -1.79 4.71
C ASP A 215 20.75 -0.73 4.22
N PRO A 216 22.03 -1.11 4.05
CA PRO A 216 23.02 -0.22 3.48
C PRO A 216 22.76 0.06 2.00
N MET A 217 23.52 0.98 1.43
CA MET A 217 23.48 1.31 0.00
C MET A 217 23.56 0.06 -0.87
N GLY A 218 22.73 0.03 -1.92
CA GLY A 218 22.56 -1.10 -2.84
C GLY A 218 21.14 -1.68 -2.83
N VAL A 219 20.34 -1.39 -1.79
CA VAL A 219 18.92 -1.73 -1.70
C VAL A 219 18.12 -0.45 -1.90
N HIS A 220 17.12 -0.47 -2.78
CA HIS A 220 16.25 0.69 -3.01
C HIS A 220 15.52 1.07 -1.71
N THR A 221 15.43 2.36 -1.37
CA THR A 221 14.80 2.85 -0.14
C THR A 221 13.35 2.34 0.05
N GLY A 222 12.60 2.15 -1.04
CA GLY A 222 11.27 1.52 -1.02
C GLY A 222 11.26 0.05 -0.58
N GLU A 223 12.41 -0.62 -0.59
CA GLU A 223 12.60 -2.02 -0.21
C GLU A 223 13.21 -2.16 1.18
N SER A 224 13.77 -1.09 1.76
CA SER A 224 14.39 -1.11 3.08
C SER A 224 13.38 -0.86 4.20
N ILE A 225 13.69 -1.39 5.38
CA ILE A 225 13.09 -0.90 6.63
C ILE A 225 13.65 0.49 6.88
N VAL A 226 12.76 1.46 7.13
CA VAL A 226 13.16 2.86 7.32
C VAL A 226 12.72 3.33 8.71
N VAL A 227 13.55 4.11 9.37
CA VAL A 227 13.22 4.78 10.63
C VAL A 227 13.25 6.30 10.48
N ALA A 228 12.38 6.96 11.19
CA ALA A 228 12.35 8.42 11.33
C ALA A 228 12.20 8.79 12.81
N PRO A 229 12.99 9.76 13.33
CA PRO A 229 14.13 10.40 12.67
C PRO A 229 15.31 9.44 12.44
N ALA A 230 16.35 9.89 11.73
CA ALA A 230 17.63 9.18 11.66
C ALA A 230 18.21 8.98 13.06
N LEU A 231 18.61 7.75 13.41
CA LEU A 231 18.97 7.35 14.76
C LEU A 231 20.48 7.21 14.99
N THR A 232 21.26 6.94 13.94
CA THR A 232 22.66 6.57 14.06
C THR A 232 23.63 7.68 13.63
N LEU A 233 23.12 8.77 13.04
CA LEU A 233 23.96 9.93 12.69
C LEU A 233 24.47 10.65 13.95
N PRO A 234 25.79 10.83 14.09
CA PRO A 234 26.34 11.76 15.08
C PRO A 234 25.85 13.19 14.79
N GLU A 235 25.68 14.01 15.81
CA GLU A 235 25.18 15.39 15.69
C GLU A 235 25.92 16.21 14.62
N GLN A 236 27.25 16.13 14.59
CA GLN A 236 28.04 16.85 13.58
C GLN A 236 27.72 16.37 12.15
N ALA A 237 27.56 15.07 11.95
CA ALA A 237 27.19 14.51 10.65
C ALA A 237 25.77 14.93 10.27
N TYR A 238 24.82 14.87 11.20
CA TYR A 238 23.46 15.34 10.98
C TYR A 238 23.42 16.79 10.49
N GLN A 239 24.10 17.70 11.21
CA GLN A 239 24.14 19.12 10.83
C GLN A 239 24.82 19.36 9.48
N LYS A 240 25.86 18.56 9.17
CA LYS A 240 26.55 18.62 7.89
C LYS A 240 25.64 18.20 6.74
N LEU A 241 24.94 17.05 6.86
CA LEU A 241 24.01 16.55 5.84
C LEU A 241 22.79 17.49 5.69
N ARG A 242 22.25 18.00 6.81
CA ARG A 242 21.18 18.99 6.80
C ARG A 242 21.59 20.25 6.04
N THR A 243 22.76 20.79 6.32
CA THR A 243 23.28 21.99 5.65
C THR A 243 23.50 21.73 4.16
N SER A 244 24.05 20.57 3.82
CA SER A 244 24.21 20.11 2.43
C SER A 244 22.87 20.02 1.72
N ALA A 245 21.85 19.37 2.32
CA ALA A 245 20.52 19.26 1.74
C ALA A 245 19.92 20.64 1.41
N LEU A 246 19.95 21.58 2.35
CA LEU A 246 19.45 22.94 2.13
C LEU A 246 20.22 23.68 1.02
N LYS A 247 21.54 23.56 1.00
CA LYS A 247 22.42 24.16 -0.02
C LYS A 247 22.14 23.62 -1.42
N VAL A 248 21.96 22.29 -1.52
CA VAL A 248 21.66 21.59 -2.77
C VAL A 248 20.31 22.02 -3.33
N VAL A 249 19.26 21.97 -2.52
CA VAL A 249 17.88 22.35 -2.92
C VAL A 249 17.84 23.81 -3.40
N LYS A 250 18.56 24.71 -2.68
CA LYS A 250 18.71 26.11 -3.07
C LYS A 250 19.46 26.25 -4.41
N SER A 251 20.56 25.53 -4.58
CA SER A 251 21.39 25.63 -5.79
C SER A 251 20.69 25.13 -7.06
N LEU A 252 19.76 24.16 -6.91
CA LEU A 252 18.94 23.64 -7.99
C LEU A 252 17.70 24.50 -8.26
N GLY A 253 17.41 25.49 -7.43
CA GLY A 253 16.24 26.36 -7.60
C GLY A 253 14.90 25.65 -7.39
N ILE A 254 14.87 24.56 -6.61
CA ILE A 254 13.64 23.78 -6.35
C ILE A 254 12.67 24.61 -5.52
N VAL A 255 11.40 24.65 -5.90
CA VAL A 255 10.30 25.29 -5.17
C VAL A 255 9.24 24.25 -4.81
N GLY A 256 8.90 24.19 -3.53
CA GLY A 256 8.00 23.16 -2.99
C GLY A 256 8.74 22.10 -2.21
N GLY A 257 8.25 20.86 -2.24
CA GLY A 257 8.84 19.71 -1.56
C GLY A 257 9.83 18.96 -2.42
N CYS A 258 10.89 18.47 -1.80
CA CYS A 258 11.83 17.56 -2.44
C CYS A 258 12.45 16.59 -1.44
N ASN A 259 12.93 15.47 -1.96
CA ASN A 259 13.69 14.46 -1.23
C ASN A 259 15.16 14.50 -1.63
N VAL A 260 16.07 14.51 -0.65
CA VAL A 260 17.52 14.52 -0.83
C VAL A 260 18.11 13.27 -0.19
N GLN A 261 18.85 12.47 -0.95
CA GLN A 261 19.40 11.18 -0.50
C GLN A 261 20.93 11.25 -0.40
N PHE A 262 21.45 10.73 0.71
CA PHE A 262 22.87 10.69 1.02
C PHE A 262 23.34 9.27 1.36
N ALA A 263 24.53 8.92 0.90
CA ALA A 263 25.33 7.85 1.47
C ALA A 263 26.31 8.43 2.50
N TYR A 264 26.50 7.73 3.62
CA TYR A 264 27.40 8.14 4.70
C TYR A 264 28.27 6.97 5.14
N HIS A 265 29.57 7.19 5.19
CA HIS A 265 30.53 6.19 5.64
C HIS A 265 30.82 6.36 7.14
N SER A 266 30.32 5.47 7.99
CA SER A 266 30.37 5.60 9.45
C SER A 266 31.78 5.69 10.05
N LYS A 267 32.80 5.10 9.42
CA LYS A 267 34.18 5.09 9.92
C LYS A 267 34.97 6.32 9.49
N THR A 268 34.87 6.75 8.19
CA THR A 268 35.60 7.91 7.68
C THR A 268 34.84 9.22 7.89
N GLN A 269 33.54 9.15 8.19
CA GLN A 269 32.62 10.28 8.32
C GLN A 269 32.47 11.10 7.01
N GLU A 270 32.79 10.48 5.89
CA GLU A 270 32.56 11.01 4.56
C GLU A 270 31.09 10.80 4.18
N TYR A 271 30.58 11.64 3.30
CA TYR A 271 29.26 11.47 2.71
C TYR A 271 29.31 11.76 1.21
N ILE A 272 28.38 11.17 0.51
CA ILE A 272 28.15 11.37 -0.93
C ILE A 272 26.66 11.67 -1.12
N LEU A 273 26.36 12.70 -1.90
CA LEU A 273 25.03 13.02 -2.37
C LEU A 273 24.67 12.07 -3.51
N ILE A 274 23.56 11.33 -3.35
CA ILE A 274 23.15 10.29 -4.30
C ILE A 274 22.22 10.85 -5.37
N GLU A 275 21.12 11.45 -4.93
CA GLU A 275 20.14 12.04 -5.82
C GLU A 275 19.25 13.04 -5.10
N VAL A 276 18.58 13.88 -5.90
CA VAL A 276 17.55 14.80 -5.46
C VAL A 276 16.33 14.59 -6.31
N ASN A 277 15.19 14.35 -5.66
CA ASN A 277 13.91 14.22 -6.33
C ASN A 277 13.15 15.56 -6.24
N PRO A 278 13.07 16.39 -7.32
CA PRO A 278 12.49 17.75 -7.27
C PRO A 278 10.95 17.70 -7.28
N ARG A 279 10.39 16.85 -6.48
CA ARG A 279 8.95 16.53 -6.41
C ARG A 279 8.62 15.85 -5.10
N VAL A 280 7.32 15.74 -4.79
CA VAL A 280 6.88 14.83 -3.73
C VAL A 280 7.28 13.40 -4.07
N SER A 281 7.73 12.68 -3.07
CA SER A 281 8.22 11.29 -3.19
C SER A 281 7.37 10.35 -2.32
N ARG A 282 7.68 9.06 -2.37
CA ARG A 282 7.11 8.07 -1.45
C ARG A 282 7.51 8.39 -0.01
N SER A 283 8.75 8.78 0.22
CA SER A 283 9.26 9.19 1.54
C SER A 283 8.53 10.41 2.08
N SER A 284 8.02 11.30 1.22
CA SER A 284 7.19 12.45 1.65
C SER A 284 5.87 12.02 2.30
N ALA A 285 5.28 10.89 1.86
CA ALA A 285 4.09 10.33 2.51
C ALA A 285 4.40 9.88 3.95
N LEU A 286 5.49 9.12 4.12
CA LEU A 286 5.97 8.70 5.44
C LEU A 286 6.29 9.92 6.32
N ALA A 287 7.08 10.86 5.82
CA ALA A 287 7.48 12.07 6.53
C ALA A 287 6.27 12.91 6.97
N SER A 288 5.27 13.08 6.10
CA SER A 288 4.03 13.81 6.42
C SER A 288 3.29 13.18 7.59
N LYS A 289 3.17 11.85 7.61
CA LYS A 289 2.45 11.13 8.67
C LYS A 289 3.30 11.04 9.95
N ALA A 290 4.62 10.89 9.81
CA ALA A 290 5.55 10.85 10.93
C ALA A 290 5.63 12.19 11.68
N THR A 291 5.46 13.31 10.99
CA THR A 291 5.60 14.65 11.58
C THR A 291 4.29 15.38 11.83
N GLY A 292 3.20 14.92 11.20
CA GLY A 292 1.94 15.68 11.18
C GLY A 292 1.96 16.90 10.24
N ILE A 293 3.04 17.11 9.48
CA ILE A 293 3.16 18.24 8.54
C ILE A 293 2.66 17.79 7.16
N PRO A 294 1.61 18.41 6.59
CA PRO A 294 1.06 18.02 5.30
C PRO A 294 1.94 18.55 4.15
N ILE A 295 3.03 17.84 3.85
CA ILE A 295 4.09 18.26 2.89
C ILE A 295 3.49 18.58 1.51
N ALA A 296 2.61 17.73 0.97
CA ALA A 296 2.04 17.95 -0.35
C ALA A 296 1.19 19.22 -0.40
N ARG A 297 0.40 19.50 0.64
CA ARG A 297 -0.39 20.71 0.78
C ARG A 297 0.51 21.96 0.82
N ILE A 298 1.52 21.95 1.70
CA ILE A 298 2.45 23.08 1.83
C ILE A 298 3.20 23.28 0.51
N SER A 299 3.72 22.21 -0.09
CA SER A 299 4.38 22.24 -1.39
C SER A 299 3.50 22.87 -2.49
N THR A 300 2.20 22.57 -2.50
CA THR A 300 1.23 23.20 -3.42
C THR A 300 1.14 24.71 -3.19
N MET A 301 1.02 25.14 -1.95
CA MET A 301 0.93 26.58 -1.63
C MET A 301 2.23 27.32 -1.95
N LEU A 302 3.39 26.68 -1.73
CA LEU A 302 4.69 27.24 -2.15
C LEU A 302 4.77 27.36 -3.68
N SER A 303 4.22 26.41 -4.42
CA SER A 303 4.15 26.44 -5.89
C SER A 303 3.29 27.57 -6.42
N LEU A 304 2.30 28.05 -5.64
CA LEU A 304 1.50 29.25 -5.95
C LEU A 304 2.24 30.56 -5.63
N GLY A 305 3.44 30.51 -5.02
CA GLY A 305 4.25 31.66 -4.68
C GLY A 305 4.11 32.14 -3.24
N ASN A 306 3.41 31.41 -2.37
CA ASN A 306 3.40 31.68 -0.94
C ASN A 306 4.78 31.40 -0.32
N ARG A 307 5.08 32.06 0.82
CA ARG A 307 6.30 31.86 1.57
C ARG A 307 6.04 30.98 2.79
N LEU A 308 7.04 30.22 3.23
CA LEU A 308 6.91 29.36 4.40
C LEU A 308 6.43 30.10 5.65
N HIS A 309 6.88 31.35 5.85
CA HIS A 309 6.49 32.16 7.01
C HIS A 309 5.07 32.74 6.92
N GLU A 310 4.48 32.78 5.72
CA GLU A 310 3.09 33.25 5.49
C GLU A 310 2.07 32.11 5.70
N LEU A 311 2.51 30.85 5.58
CA LEU A 311 1.66 29.67 5.74
C LEU A 311 1.53 29.29 7.22
N SER A 312 0.32 28.94 7.65
CA SER A 312 0.07 28.43 8.98
C SER A 312 0.62 27.02 9.16
N ASN A 313 1.30 26.77 10.26
CA ASN A 313 1.66 25.45 10.70
C ASN A 313 0.41 24.70 11.17
N ARG A 314 0.04 23.64 10.48
CA ARG A 314 -1.18 22.85 10.79
C ARG A 314 -1.08 22.09 12.11
N VAL A 315 0.14 21.78 12.58
CA VAL A 315 0.35 21.07 13.84
C VAL A 315 -0.01 21.96 15.03
N THR A 316 0.40 23.24 15.01
CA THR A 316 0.11 24.18 16.09
C THR A 316 -1.16 24.99 15.85
N GLY A 317 -1.49 25.26 14.59
CA GLY A 317 -2.60 26.11 14.16
C GLY A 317 -2.37 27.62 14.32
N ASN A 318 -1.28 28.03 14.98
CA ASN A 318 -1.02 29.44 15.32
C ASN A 318 0.45 29.87 15.13
N THR A 319 1.33 29.01 14.66
CA THR A 319 2.69 29.34 14.25
C THR A 319 2.85 29.24 12.71
N SER A 320 4.00 29.66 12.18
CA SER A 320 4.26 29.58 10.74
C SER A 320 4.80 28.21 10.32
N ALA A 321 4.63 27.88 9.03
CA ALA A 321 5.18 26.66 8.46
C ALA A 321 6.72 26.68 8.31
N ALA A 322 7.38 27.80 8.59
CA ALA A 322 8.84 27.93 8.61
C ALA A 322 9.52 27.29 9.83
N PHE A 323 8.79 26.52 10.62
CA PHE A 323 9.28 25.87 11.84
C PHE A 323 9.66 24.40 11.56
N GLU A 324 10.92 24.02 11.86
CA GLU A 324 11.35 22.62 11.73
C GLU A 324 10.75 21.78 12.84
N PRO A 325 10.21 20.58 12.54
CA PRO A 325 9.64 19.71 13.57
C PRO A 325 10.71 19.09 14.46
N SER A 326 10.35 18.88 15.72
CA SER A 326 11.13 18.14 16.71
C SER A 326 10.41 16.85 17.07
N ILE A 327 11.02 15.69 16.82
CA ILE A 327 10.44 14.37 17.02
C ILE A 327 11.07 13.70 18.24
N ASP A 328 10.26 13.32 19.26
CA ASP A 328 10.69 12.62 20.48
C ASP A 328 10.19 11.17 20.57
N TYR A 329 9.66 10.64 19.47
CA TYR A 329 9.22 9.25 19.24
C TYR A 329 9.95 8.67 18.02
N ILE A 330 9.77 7.39 17.77
CA ILE A 330 10.38 6.71 16.63
C ILE A 330 9.29 6.13 15.75
N VAL A 331 9.39 6.42 14.47
CA VAL A 331 8.55 5.82 13.43
C VAL A 331 9.36 4.74 12.71
N THR A 332 8.79 3.55 12.56
CA THR A 332 9.38 2.47 11.75
C THR A 332 8.43 2.10 10.62
N LYS A 333 8.96 2.14 9.40
CA LYS A 333 8.30 1.66 8.18
C LYS A 333 8.85 0.29 7.81
N ILE A 334 7.98 -0.67 7.49
CA ILE A 334 8.36 -1.97 6.90
C ILE A 334 7.65 -2.15 5.57
N PRO A 335 8.37 -2.45 4.47
CA PRO A 335 7.77 -2.75 3.18
C PRO A 335 6.96 -4.05 3.19
N ARG A 336 5.99 -4.13 2.31
CA ARG A 336 5.19 -5.33 2.06
C ARG A 336 5.53 -5.90 0.67
N TRP A 337 6.10 -7.09 0.65
CA TRP A 337 6.47 -7.78 -0.59
C TRP A 337 5.43 -8.82 -1.00
N PRO A 338 5.24 -9.10 -2.30
CA PRO A 338 4.27 -10.06 -2.80
C PRO A 338 4.79 -11.50 -2.88
N PHE A 339 5.92 -11.82 -2.24
CA PHE A 339 6.56 -13.14 -2.34
C PHE A 339 5.79 -14.28 -1.64
N ASP A 340 4.80 -13.96 -0.85
CA ASP A 340 3.85 -14.95 -0.32
C ASP A 340 2.94 -15.51 -1.43
N LYS A 341 2.69 -14.73 -2.49
CA LYS A 341 1.98 -15.16 -3.70
C LYS A 341 2.94 -15.67 -4.77
N PHE A 342 4.03 -14.97 -4.99
CA PHE A 342 5.01 -15.27 -6.04
C PHE A 342 6.18 -16.06 -5.48
N LYS A 343 5.96 -17.34 -5.13
CA LYS A 343 6.96 -18.21 -4.49
C LYS A 343 8.20 -18.46 -5.34
N LEU A 344 8.06 -18.44 -6.68
CA LEU A 344 9.15 -18.69 -7.64
C LEU A 344 9.88 -17.40 -8.06
N ALA A 345 9.39 -16.22 -7.64
CA ALA A 345 10.06 -14.97 -7.95
C ALA A 345 11.41 -14.88 -7.26
N ASP A 346 12.36 -14.24 -7.93
CA ASP A 346 13.60 -13.84 -7.32
C ASP A 346 13.35 -12.88 -6.14
N ARG A 347 13.79 -13.29 -4.95
CA ARG A 347 13.57 -12.60 -3.67
C ARG A 347 14.71 -11.64 -3.29
N GLU A 348 15.79 -11.60 -4.07
CA GLU A 348 16.89 -10.69 -3.82
C GLU A 348 16.42 -9.24 -4.00
N LEU A 349 16.67 -8.40 -3.02
CA LEU A 349 16.35 -6.97 -3.05
C LEU A 349 17.57 -6.20 -3.54
N GLY A 350 17.35 -5.24 -4.40
CA GLY A 350 18.39 -4.43 -5.00
C GLY A 350 17.86 -3.03 -5.33
N THR A 351 18.41 -2.42 -6.37
CA THR A 351 18.05 -1.05 -6.79
C THR A 351 16.68 -0.96 -7.46
N GLN A 352 16.05 -2.09 -7.81
CA GLN A 352 14.71 -2.13 -8.38
C GLN A 352 13.67 -2.47 -7.33
N MET A 353 12.60 -1.68 -7.26
CA MET A 353 11.53 -1.85 -6.28
C MET A 353 10.59 -3.01 -6.64
N LYS A 354 10.45 -3.98 -5.73
CA LYS A 354 9.59 -5.17 -5.81
C LYS A 354 8.39 -5.11 -4.85
N SER A 355 8.45 -4.28 -3.81
CA SER A 355 7.39 -4.11 -2.81
C SER A 355 6.09 -3.57 -3.42
N THR A 356 4.95 -3.94 -2.83
CA THR A 356 3.60 -3.52 -3.26
C THR A 356 2.97 -2.46 -2.37
N GLY A 357 3.45 -2.33 -1.15
CA GLY A 357 2.98 -1.37 -0.16
C GLY A 357 3.88 -1.36 1.06
N GLU A 358 3.45 -0.67 2.09
CA GLU A 358 4.21 -0.52 3.33
C GLU A 358 3.31 -0.32 4.55
N THR A 359 3.88 -0.53 5.73
CA THR A 359 3.27 -0.13 6.99
C THR A 359 4.17 0.83 7.72
N MET A 360 3.58 1.70 8.53
CA MET A 360 4.30 2.45 9.55
C MET A 360 3.73 2.22 10.94
N SER A 361 4.56 2.33 11.94
CA SER A 361 4.17 2.30 13.34
C SER A 361 5.00 3.29 14.14
N ILE A 362 4.40 3.82 15.19
CA ILE A 362 5.02 4.82 16.06
C ILE A 362 5.19 4.20 17.44
N GLY A 363 6.34 4.44 18.08
CA GLY A 363 6.67 4.00 19.43
C GLY A 363 7.63 4.96 20.13
N ARG A 364 7.80 4.82 21.44
CA ARG A 364 8.75 5.64 22.22
C ARG A 364 10.19 5.13 22.08
N THR A 365 10.37 3.92 21.56
CA THR A 365 11.67 3.28 21.29
C THR A 365 11.64 2.58 19.94
N PHE A 366 12.82 2.34 19.36
CA PHE A 366 12.94 1.57 18.14
C PHE A 366 12.35 0.16 18.31
N GLU A 367 12.60 -0.49 19.44
CA GLU A 367 12.07 -1.82 19.75
C GLU A 367 10.53 -1.83 19.70
N GLU A 368 9.89 -0.85 20.33
CA GLU A 368 8.42 -0.74 20.34
C GLU A 368 7.86 -0.49 18.94
N SER A 369 8.43 0.46 18.20
CA SER A 369 7.97 0.80 16.85
C SER A 369 8.20 -0.35 15.86
N LEU A 370 9.36 -1.03 15.91
CA LEU A 370 9.67 -2.20 15.07
C LEU A 370 8.68 -3.34 15.28
N MET A 371 8.40 -3.70 16.54
CA MET A 371 7.49 -4.79 16.87
C MET A 371 6.04 -4.48 16.48
N LYS A 372 5.60 -3.24 16.63
CA LYS A 372 4.27 -2.80 16.15
C LYS A 372 4.20 -2.82 14.62
N ALA A 373 5.25 -2.37 13.91
CA ALA A 373 5.34 -2.44 12.45
C ALA A 373 5.30 -3.89 11.95
N TRP A 374 6.00 -4.79 12.63
CA TRP A 374 5.96 -6.23 12.30
C TRP A 374 4.53 -6.79 12.42
N ARG A 375 3.81 -6.47 13.50
CA ARG A 375 2.40 -6.87 13.66
C ARG A 375 1.49 -6.28 12.57
N SER A 376 1.84 -5.10 12.06
CA SER A 376 1.06 -4.37 11.06
C SER A 376 1.20 -4.92 9.63
N ILE A 377 2.28 -5.64 9.33
CA ILE A 377 2.60 -6.05 7.94
C ILE A 377 1.60 -7.08 7.38
N GLY A 378 0.86 -7.77 8.25
CA GLY A 378 -0.16 -8.75 7.86
C GLY A 378 0.39 -10.00 7.18
N GLN A 379 1.63 -10.39 7.50
CA GLN A 379 2.26 -11.65 7.07
C GLN A 379 2.47 -12.56 8.28
N GLY A 380 2.38 -13.87 8.05
CA GLY A 380 2.61 -14.88 9.07
C GLY A 380 1.71 -14.68 10.30
N VAL A 381 2.27 -14.93 11.47
CA VAL A 381 1.56 -14.79 12.76
C VAL A 381 1.70 -13.39 13.39
N GLY A 382 2.35 -12.44 12.68
CA GLY A 382 2.56 -11.06 13.16
C GLY A 382 3.69 -10.90 14.17
N TYR A 383 4.60 -11.88 14.25
CA TYR A 383 5.84 -11.84 15.01
C TYR A 383 6.87 -12.81 14.40
N PRO A 384 8.18 -12.73 14.77
CA PRO A 384 9.20 -13.60 14.23
C PRO A 384 8.92 -15.08 14.53
N GLU A 385 8.62 -15.85 13.48
CA GLU A 385 8.30 -17.27 13.58
C GLU A 385 9.57 -18.12 13.83
N GLU A 386 9.38 -19.34 14.34
CA GLU A 386 10.44 -20.33 14.34
C GLU A 386 10.68 -20.81 12.91
N VAL A 387 11.94 -20.92 12.54
CA VAL A 387 12.37 -21.40 11.22
C VAL A 387 13.31 -22.61 11.36
N THR A 388 13.22 -23.50 10.39
CA THR A 388 14.04 -24.74 10.36
C THR A 388 15.35 -24.57 9.57
N TRP A 389 15.76 -23.33 9.29
CA TRP A 389 16.96 -23.04 8.50
C TRP A 389 18.24 -23.46 9.23
N SER A 390 19.14 -24.09 8.49
CA SER A 390 20.49 -24.40 8.97
C SER A 390 21.29 -23.12 9.24
N GLN A 391 22.40 -23.24 9.97
CA GLN A 391 23.30 -22.11 10.25
C GLN A 391 23.76 -21.41 8.95
N LYS A 392 24.17 -22.22 7.95
CA LYS A 392 24.61 -21.72 6.65
C LYS A 392 23.49 -20.97 5.91
N GLN A 393 22.28 -21.49 5.91
CA GLN A 393 21.12 -20.82 5.29
C GLN A 393 20.76 -19.51 5.99
N LEU A 394 20.87 -19.45 7.32
CA LEU A 394 20.66 -18.22 8.08
C LEU A 394 21.69 -17.15 7.68
N GLU A 395 22.98 -17.50 7.66
CA GLU A 395 24.06 -16.58 7.29
C GLU A 395 23.93 -16.09 5.84
N GLU A 396 23.52 -16.96 4.92
CA GLU A 396 23.24 -16.58 3.52
C GLU A 396 22.08 -15.58 3.42
N LYS A 397 20.95 -15.87 4.11
CA LYS A 397 19.78 -14.98 4.13
C LYS A 397 20.03 -13.64 4.85
N ILE A 398 20.99 -13.59 5.75
CA ILE A 398 21.42 -12.33 6.38
C ILE A 398 22.29 -11.53 5.43
N ARG A 399 23.20 -12.20 4.70
CA ARG A 399 24.15 -11.56 3.80
C ARG A 399 23.47 -10.93 2.58
N ILE A 400 22.58 -11.69 1.92
CA ILE A 400 21.89 -11.27 0.70
C ILE A 400 20.61 -10.55 1.11
N PRO A 401 20.41 -9.26 0.74
CA PRO A 401 19.18 -8.55 1.00
C PRO A 401 17.96 -9.28 0.42
N ASN A 402 16.98 -9.55 1.25
CA ASN A 402 15.74 -10.22 0.87
C ASN A 402 14.63 -9.93 1.90
N ASP A 403 13.38 -10.21 1.56
CA ASP A 403 12.22 -9.98 2.42
C ASP A 403 12.22 -10.78 3.74
N GLN A 404 13.05 -11.83 3.84
CA GLN A 404 13.19 -12.66 5.04
C GLN A 404 14.42 -12.27 5.89
N ARG A 405 15.17 -11.27 5.48
CA ARG A 405 16.43 -10.86 6.13
C ARG A 405 16.26 -10.58 7.62
N LEU A 406 15.27 -9.79 8.00
CA LEU A 406 14.99 -9.47 9.40
C LEU A 406 14.62 -10.74 10.19
N LEU A 407 13.83 -11.65 9.62
CA LEU A 407 13.49 -12.93 10.24
C LEU A 407 14.75 -13.83 10.42
N ALA A 408 15.64 -13.81 9.42
CA ALA A 408 16.90 -14.56 9.49
C ALA A 408 17.84 -14.02 10.58
N ILE A 409 17.96 -12.68 10.70
CA ILE A 409 18.70 -12.02 11.79
C ILE A 409 18.12 -12.41 13.14
N TRP A 410 16.82 -12.36 13.31
CA TRP A 410 16.14 -12.74 14.54
C TRP A 410 16.39 -14.22 14.91
N ALA A 411 16.21 -15.12 13.95
CA ALA A 411 16.42 -16.56 14.15
C ALA A 411 17.88 -16.90 14.44
N TYR A 412 18.83 -16.22 13.81
CA TYR A 412 20.26 -16.39 14.05
C TYR A 412 20.64 -15.97 15.47
N LEU A 413 20.20 -14.80 15.90
CA LEU A 413 20.40 -14.29 17.26
C LEU A 413 19.74 -15.20 18.30
N ARG A 414 18.52 -15.68 18.06
CA ARG A 414 17.81 -16.63 18.94
C ARG A 414 18.59 -17.94 19.11
N LYS A 415 19.01 -18.54 18.00
CA LYS A 415 19.75 -19.82 17.97
C LYS A 415 21.06 -19.74 18.71
N ASN A 416 21.75 -18.59 18.63
CA ASN A 416 23.06 -18.36 19.26
C ASN A 416 22.95 -17.53 20.56
N LYS A 417 21.74 -17.46 21.19
CA LYS A 417 21.45 -16.79 22.47
C LYS A 417 21.82 -15.30 22.51
N ALA A 418 21.90 -14.63 21.37
CA ALA A 418 22.22 -13.21 21.22
C ALA A 418 23.43 -12.75 22.11
N THR A 419 24.53 -13.54 22.10
CA THR A 419 25.79 -13.21 22.76
C THR A 419 26.46 -12.02 22.06
N GLN A 420 27.43 -11.37 22.72
CA GLN A 420 28.18 -10.26 22.13
C GLN A 420 28.88 -10.67 20.82
N GLU A 421 29.53 -11.83 20.81
CA GLU A 421 30.17 -12.41 19.62
C GLU A 421 29.14 -12.60 18.47
N THR A 422 27.94 -13.09 18.80
CA THR A 422 26.86 -13.26 17.80
C THR A 422 26.38 -11.93 17.25
N ILE A 423 26.27 -10.90 18.08
CA ILE A 423 25.88 -9.55 17.65
C ILE A 423 26.91 -9.00 16.67
N GLU A 424 28.21 -9.04 17.04
CA GLU A 424 29.31 -8.59 16.18
C GLU A 424 29.33 -9.35 14.85
N LYS A 425 29.20 -10.66 14.88
CA LYS A 425 29.12 -11.50 13.68
C LYS A 425 27.91 -11.16 12.81
N THR A 426 26.76 -10.87 13.41
CA THR A 426 25.56 -10.46 12.66
C THR A 426 25.77 -9.11 11.96
N CYS A 427 26.42 -8.15 12.61
CA CYS A 427 26.80 -6.88 11.98
C CYS A 427 27.72 -7.09 10.78
N GLU A 428 28.76 -7.93 10.92
CA GLU A 428 29.69 -8.26 9.83
C GLU A 428 29.00 -8.89 8.62
N ILE A 429 28.01 -9.78 8.85
CA ILE A 429 27.33 -10.50 7.77
C ILE A 429 26.28 -9.63 7.09
N SER A 430 25.58 -8.78 7.85
CA SER A 430 24.44 -8.00 7.37
C SER A 430 24.82 -6.61 6.83
N ASP A 431 25.97 -6.08 7.22
CA ASP A 431 26.37 -4.68 7.05
C ASP A 431 25.37 -3.68 7.69
N PHE A 432 24.45 -4.15 8.56
CA PHE A 432 23.57 -3.27 9.33
C PHE A 432 24.37 -2.51 10.39
N HIS A 433 23.99 -1.27 10.63
CA HIS A 433 24.61 -0.49 11.70
C HIS A 433 24.45 -1.22 13.05
N PRO A 434 25.52 -1.33 13.89
CA PRO A 434 25.50 -2.09 15.14
C PRO A 434 24.37 -1.70 16.10
N PHE A 435 23.95 -0.45 16.11
CA PHE A 435 22.80 0.02 16.89
C PHE A 435 21.55 -0.83 16.65
N PHE A 436 21.17 -1.10 15.41
CA PHE A 436 19.96 -1.85 15.09
C PHE A 436 20.07 -3.32 15.50
N ILE A 437 21.24 -3.93 15.26
CA ILE A 437 21.46 -5.34 15.66
C ILE A 437 21.43 -5.49 17.18
N ASP A 438 22.00 -4.54 17.94
CA ASP A 438 21.93 -4.54 19.41
C ASP A 438 20.47 -4.45 19.89
N ARG A 439 19.65 -3.57 19.30
CA ARG A 439 18.23 -3.42 19.66
C ARG A 439 17.43 -4.67 19.34
N ILE A 440 17.66 -5.29 18.19
CA ILE A 440 17.03 -6.57 17.83
C ILE A 440 17.51 -7.68 18.80
N ALA A 441 18.79 -7.73 19.15
CA ALA A 441 19.31 -8.68 20.12
C ALA A 441 18.68 -8.53 21.50
N LYS A 442 18.41 -7.30 21.96
CA LYS A 442 17.66 -7.01 23.18
C LYS A 442 16.24 -7.60 23.14
N LEU A 443 15.54 -7.46 22.00
CA LEU A 443 14.22 -8.07 21.80
C LEU A 443 14.30 -9.61 21.84
N VAL A 444 15.30 -10.21 21.20
CA VAL A 444 15.52 -11.66 21.22
C VAL A 444 15.83 -12.17 22.63
N LYS A 445 16.63 -11.44 23.42
CA LYS A 445 16.90 -11.81 24.83
C LYS A 445 15.60 -11.79 25.65
N LEU A 446 14.75 -10.79 25.44
CA LEU A 446 13.44 -10.69 26.09
C LEU A 446 12.49 -11.83 25.64
N GLU A 447 12.51 -12.21 24.38
CA GLU A 447 11.78 -13.37 23.87
C GLU A 447 12.22 -14.67 24.56
N ILE A 448 13.52 -14.88 24.71
CA ILE A 448 14.07 -16.04 25.42
C ILE A 448 13.63 -16.03 26.91
N GLU A 449 13.65 -14.87 27.57
CA GLU A 449 13.18 -14.68 28.95
C GLU A 449 11.67 -15.06 29.06
N LEU A 450 10.85 -14.58 28.15
CA LEU A 450 9.41 -14.91 28.08
C LEU A 450 9.17 -16.41 27.85
N SER A 451 9.94 -17.06 27.00
CA SER A 451 9.78 -18.50 26.68
C SER A 451 10.09 -19.42 27.88
N GLN A 452 10.80 -18.91 28.88
CA GLN A 452 11.10 -19.64 30.13
C GLN A 452 9.94 -19.57 31.13
N CYS A 453 8.95 -18.70 30.91
CA CYS A 453 7.80 -18.47 31.78
C CYS A 453 6.70 -19.51 31.56
N ASN A 454 6.92 -20.77 31.96
CA ASN A 454 5.95 -21.85 31.75
C ASN A 454 4.60 -21.57 32.45
N LYS A 455 3.62 -21.00 31.72
CA LYS A 455 2.26 -20.66 32.13
C LYS A 455 2.10 -19.64 33.27
N ILE A 456 3.19 -19.01 33.71
CA ILE A 456 3.18 -17.97 34.73
C ILE A 456 4.13 -16.85 34.32
N ILE A 457 3.66 -15.63 34.22
CA ILE A 457 4.45 -14.43 33.95
C ILE A 457 4.24 -13.42 35.09
N ASP A 458 5.31 -12.87 35.61
CA ASP A 458 5.19 -11.77 36.57
C ASP A 458 4.84 -10.44 35.88
N ASP A 459 4.28 -9.51 36.67
CA ASP A 459 3.76 -8.25 36.11
C ASP A 459 4.85 -7.30 35.61
N GLN A 460 6.06 -7.37 36.18
CA GLN A 460 7.19 -6.54 35.75
C GLN A 460 7.71 -7.00 34.40
N LEU A 461 7.86 -8.31 34.21
CA LEU A 461 8.25 -8.90 32.94
C LEU A 461 7.15 -8.66 31.87
N LEU A 462 5.87 -8.78 32.25
CA LEU A 462 4.76 -8.48 31.35
C LEU A 462 4.79 -7.01 30.91
N LEU A 463 4.97 -6.07 31.83
CA LEU A 463 5.08 -4.64 31.51
C LEU A 463 6.34 -4.35 30.65
N LYS A 464 7.48 -5.00 30.97
CA LYS A 464 8.71 -4.89 30.17
C LYS A 464 8.47 -5.37 28.72
N ALA A 465 7.78 -6.50 28.54
CA ALA A 465 7.43 -7.01 27.22
C ALA A 465 6.52 -6.04 26.46
N LYS A 466 5.48 -5.50 27.12
CA LYS A 466 4.57 -4.52 26.51
C LYS A 466 5.29 -3.23 26.10
N ARG A 467 6.17 -2.71 26.93
CA ARG A 467 7.00 -1.52 26.62
C ARG A 467 7.94 -1.70 25.44
N ASN A 468 8.32 -2.95 25.14
CA ASN A 468 9.13 -3.31 23.97
C ASN A 468 8.29 -3.76 22.77
N GLY A 469 6.97 -3.53 22.77
CA GLY A 469 6.09 -3.72 21.62
C GLY A 469 5.57 -5.15 21.43
N PHE A 470 5.87 -6.10 22.32
CA PHE A 470 5.33 -7.45 22.24
C PHE A 470 3.80 -7.45 22.38
N GLY A 471 3.11 -8.02 21.38
CA GLY A 471 1.65 -8.16 21.41
C GLY A 471 1.19 -9.28 22.34
N ASP A 472 -0.05 -9.19 22.85
CA ASP A 472 -0.64 -10.21 23.73
C ASP A 472 -0.64 -11.60 23.08
N LYS A 473 -0.85 -11.69 21.75
CA LYS A 473 -0.79 -12.94 20.99
C LYS A 473 0.60 -13.56 21.01
N GLN A 474 1.64 -12.75 20.86
CA GLN A 474 3.01 -13.19 20.88
C GLN A 474 3.45 -13.64 22.29
N ILE A 475 3.11 -12.85 23.32
CA ILE A 475 3.37 -13.22 24.72
C ILE A 475 2.66 -14.53 25.07
N ALA A 476 1.41 -14.67 24.63
CA ALA A 476 0.62 -15.90 24.82
C ALA A 476 1.31 -17.13 24.22
N HIS A 477 1.83 -16.99 23.00
CA HIS A 477 2.57 -18.06 22.33
C HIS A 477 3.84 -18.46 23.09
N LEU A 478 4.63 -17.47 23.50
CA LEU A 478 5.91 -17.69 24.18
C LEU A 478 5.74 -18.30 25.58
N THR A 479 4.70 -17.90 26.31
CA THR A 479 4.47 -18.29 27.71
C THR A 479 3.52 -19.46 27.88
N ASN A 480 2.90 -19.98 26.79
CA ASN A 480 1.81 -20.96 26.85
C ASN A 480 0.61 -20.52 27.72
N ILE A 481 0.38 -19.22 27.85
CA ILE A 481 -0.80 -18.61 28.46
C ILE A 481 -1.74 -18.20 27.32
N SER A 482 -3.06 -18.34 27.48
CA SER A 482 -3.99 -17.85 26.44
C SER A 482 -3.90 -16.33 26.29
N GLN A 483 -4.13 -15.82 25.09
CA GLN A 483 -4.16 -14.36 24.83
C GLN A 483 -5.17 -13.65 25.75
N GLU A 484 -6.30 -14.26 25.99
CA GLU A 484 -7.30 -13.77 26.95
C GLU A 484 -6.77 -13.77 28.38
N GLY A 485 -5.95 -14.76 28.77
CA GLY A 485 -5.27 -14.82 30.06
C GLY A 485 -4.30 -13.65 30.25
N ILE A 486 -3.46 -13.38 29.23
CA ILE A 486 -2.54 -12.22 29.24
C ILE A 486 -3.34 -10.92 29.39
N ARG A 487 -4.41 -10.74 28.61
CA ARG A 487 -5.25 -9.56 28.67
C ARG A 487 -5.92 -9.38 30.04
N LYS A 488 -6.47 -10.46 30.64
CA LYS A 488 -7.05 -10.43 31.99
C LYS A 488 -6.02 -10.02 33.04
N GLN A 489 -4.78 -10.54 32.97
CA GLN A 489 -3.69 -10.17 33.89
C GLN A 489 -3.35 -8.70 33.74
N ARG A 490 -3.20 -8.18 32.50
CA ARG A 490 -2.97 -6.74 32.26
C ARG A 490 -4.08 -5.88 32.87
N LYS A 491 -5.35 -6.18 32.59
CA LYS A 491 -6.50 -5.44 33.14
C LYS A 491 -6.51 -5.45 34.67
N LYS A 492 -6.28 -6.61 35.30
CA LYS A 492 -6.24 -6.78 36.76
C LYS A 492 -5.18 -5.92 37.40
N ASN A 493 -3.99 -5.86 36.80
CA ASN A 493 -2.80 -5.19 37.35
C ASN A 493 -2.60 -3.76 36.77
N LYS A 494 -3.62 -3.22 36.07
CA LYS A 494 -3.65 -1.87 35.50
C LYS A 494 -2.52 -1.60 34.49
N ILE A 495 -2.01 -2.65 33.85
CA ILE A 495 -1.08 -2.55 32.71
C ILE A 495 -1.91 -2.19 31.49
N LYS A 496 -2.04 -0.91 31.19
CA LYS A 496 -2.83 -0.36 30.09
C LYS A 496 -1.95 0.41 29.13
N SER A 497 -2.31 0.39 27.86
CA SER A 497 -1.76 1.32 26.88
C SER A 497 -2.25 2.74 27.17
N SER A 498 -1.37 3.70 26.90
CA SER A 498 -1.70 5.12 26.82
C SER A 498 -1.69 5.51 25.35
N PHE A 499 -2.55 6.43 24.94
CA PHE A 499 -2.54 6.96 23.58
C PHE A 499 -1.95 8.37 23.62
N LEU A 500 -0.91 8.58 22.80
CA LEU A 500 -0.23 9.87 22.67
C LEU A 500 -0.55 10.48 21.31
N ILE A 501 -0.51 11.80 21.26
CA ILE A 501 -0.65 12.55 20.02
C ILE A 501 0.71 12.63 19.30
N VAL A 502 0.71 12.65 17.98
CA VAL A 502 1.90 13.00 17.20
C VAL A 502 2.15 14.51 17.39
N ASP A 503 3.16 14.82 18.19
CA ASP A 503 3.55 16.17 18.57
C ASP A 503 4.99 16.44 18.11
N THR A 504 5.14 17.40 17.23
CA THR A 504 6.44 17.85 16.71
C THR A 504 6.79 19.27 17.13
N CYS A 505 6.16 19.76 18.20
CA CYS A 505 6.33 21.09 18.74
C CYS A 505 7.24 21.12 19.99
N ALA A 506 7.90 20.02 20.33
CA ALA A 506 8.72 19.87 21.54
C ALA A 506 7.99 20.25 22.85
N GLY A 507 6.67 20.15 22.87
CA GLY A 507 5.84 20.57 24.02
C GLY A 507 5.73 22.09 24.23
N GLU A 508 6.26 22.90 23.32
CA GLU A 508 6.19 24.37 23.42
C GLU A 508 4.80 24.93 23.03
N PHE A 509 4.09 24.20 22.19
CA PHE A 509 2.73 24.53 21.71
C PHE A 509 1.82 23.33 21.87
N GLU A 510 0.51 23.56 21.95
CA GLU A 510 -0.50 22.51 21.90
C GLU A 510 -0.53 21.92 20.47
N ALA A 511 -0.24 20.62 20.34
CA ALA A 511 -0.35 19.93 19.06
C ALA A 511 -1.81 19.64 18.70
N LYS A 512 -2.19 19.91 17.46
CA LYS A 512 -3.56 19.73 16.91
C LYS A 512 -3.61 18.70 15.78
N THR A 513 -2.65 17.78 15.74
CA THR A 513 -2.68 16.70 14.73
C THR A 513 -3.82 15.73 15.02
N PRO A 514 -4.42 15.11 14.02
CA PRO A 514 -5.41 14.06 14.21
C PRO A 514 -4.75 12.70 14.55
N TYR A 515 -3.43 12.61 14.62
CA TYR A 515 -2.64 11.39 14.67
C TYR A 515 -2.32 10.95 16.09
N PHE A 516 -2.68 9.70 16.40
CA PHE A 516 -2.48 9.08 17.71
C PHE A 516 -1.79 7.73 17.55
N TYR A 517 -1.02 7.36 18.58
CA TYR A 517 -0.38 6.05 18.70
C TYR A 517 -0.38 5.56 20.14
N SER A 518 -0.46 4.25 20.33
CA SER A 518 -0.42 3.63 21.66
C SER A 518 1.02 3.39 22.16
N THR A 519 1.22 3.49 23.47
CA THR A 519 2.44 3.09 24.15
C THR A 519 2.14 2.64 25.59
N TYR A 520 3.07 1.89 26.19
CA TYR A 520 2.98 1.49 27.61
C TYR A 520 3.98 2.27 28.49
N ALA A 521 4.60 3.30 27.94
CA ALA A 521 5.69 4.02 28.58
C ALA A 521 5.28 5.31 29.31
N ASP A 522 4.28 6.03 28.81
CA ASP A 522 3.97 7.40 29.19
C ASP A 522 2.53 7.60 29.69
N LYS A 523 2.26 8.80 30.20
CA LYS A 523 0.90 9.21 30.58
C LYS A 523 0.06 9.43 29.30
N PRO A 524 -1.26 9.16 29.35
CA PRO A 524 -2.12 9.40 28.21
C PRO A 524 -2.23 10.88 27.88
N ALA A 525 -2.38 11.19 26.58
CA ALA A 525 -2.82 12.51 26.15
C ALA A 525 -4.26 12.78 26.60
N ASP A 526 -4.61 14.04 26.80
CA ASP A 526 -6.00 14.44 27.02
C ASP A 526 -6.74 14.46 25.69
N ILE A 527 -7.38 13.34 25.36
CA ILE A 527 -8.12 13.15 24.10
C ILE A 527 -9.57 13.55 24.34
N LYS A 528 -10.03 14.59 23.66
CA LYS A 528 -11.44 14.98 23.66
C LYS A 528 -12.24 14.01 22.77
N ILE A 529 -13.12 13.24 23.37
CA ILE A 529 -13.91 12.22 22.73
C ILE A 529 -15.35 12.70 22.61
N GLY A 530 -15.85 12.81 21.37
CA GLY A 530 -17.23 13.11 21.05
C GLY A 530 -18.02 11.85 20.66
N LYS A 531 -19.18 12.05 20.05
CA LYS A 531 -19.99 10.95 19.51
C LYS A 531 -19.36 10.46 18.20
N SER A 532 -18.62 9.38 18.26
CA SER A 532 -17.78 8.90 17.16
C SER A 532 -18.27 7.62 16.49
N ILE A 533 -17.79 7.41 15.25
CA ILE A 533 -17.84 6.15 14.50
C ILE A 533 -16.42 5.73 14.19
N VAL A 534 -16.04 4.52 14.57
CA VAL A 534 -14.74 3.94 14.21
C VAL A 534 -14.85 3.22 12.87
N ILE A 535 -13.91 3.47 11.97
CA ILE A 535 -13.80 2.84 10.66
C ILE A 535 -12.45 2.15 10.58
N LEU A 536 -12.46 0.83 10.35
CA LEU A 536 -11.23 0.08 10.16
C LEU A 536 -10.76 0.19 8.72
N GLY A 537 -9.50 0.63 8.55
CA GLY A 537 -8.83 0.68 7.26
C GLY A 537 -8.38 -0.70 6.75
N SER A 538 -7.67 -0.71 5.63
CA SER A 538 -7.24 -1.93 4.94
C SER A 538 -5.85 -2.43 5.34
N GLY A 539 -5.06 -1.61 6.03
CA GLY A 539 -3.64 -1.90 6.29
C GLY A 539 -2.77 -1.70 5.04
N PRO A 540 -1.62 -2.38 4.95
CA PRO A 540 -0.71 -2.23 3.83
C PRO A 540 -1.33 -2.72 2.52
N ILE A 541 -1.00 -2.03 1.43
CA ILE A 541 -1.41 -2.44 0.09
C ILE A 541 -0.72 -3.75 -0.27
N ARG A 542 -1.52 -4.67 -0.78
CA ARG A 542 -1.07 -5.99 -1.24
C ARG A 542 -1.95 -6.49 -2.37
N ILE A 543 -1.45 -7.48 -3.11
CA ILE A 543 -2.24 -8.12 -4.16
C ILE A 543 -3.54 -8.69 -3.57
N GLY A 544 -4.67 -8.29 -4.12
CA GLY A 544 -6.01 -8.65 -3.65
C GLY A 544 -6.61 -7.70 -2.60
N GLN A 545 -5.84 -6.74 -2.09
CA GLN A 545 -6.32 -5.71 -1.16
C GLN A 545 -5.56 -4.39 -1.40
N GLY A 546 -5.98 -3.64 -2.41
CA GLY A 546 -5.35 -2.43 -2.90
C GLY A 546 -5.98 -1.14 -2.39
N ILE A 547 -5.72 -0.05 -3.12
CA ILE A 547 -6.15 1.31 -2.80
C ILE A 547 -7.69 1.49 -2.85
N GLU A 548 -8.40 0.61 -3.52
CA GLU A 548 -9.87 0.62 -3.63
C GLU A 548 -10.59 0.48 -2.28
N PHE A 549 -9.94 -0.12 -1.29
CA PHE A 549 -10.46 -0.19 0.08
C PHE A 549 -10.18 1.10 0.85
N ASP A 550 -9.09 1.78 0.54
CA ASP A 550 -8.85 3.12 1.06
C ASP A 550 -9.88 4.13 0.52
N TYR A 551 -10.17 4.07 -0.79
CA TYR A 551 -11.25 4.82 -1.41
C TYR A 551 -12.57 4.63 -0.62
N SER A 552 -12.93 3.39 -0.33
CA SER A 552 -14.14 3.08 0.44
C SER A 552 -14.09 3.63 1.86
N THR A 553 -12.93 3.58 2.51
CA THR A 553 -12.71 4.13 3.86
C THR A 553 -12.88 5.64 3.88
N VAL A 554 -12.31 6.38 2.91
CA VAL A 554 -12.44 7.85 2.80
C VAL A 554 -13.91 8.25 2.62
N HIS A 555 -14.66 7.58 1.75
CA HIS A 555 -16.10 7.81 1.60
C HIS A 555 -16.88 7.50 2.86
N GLY A 556 -16.46 6.48 3.61
CA GLY A 556 -17.03 6.14 4.92
C GLY A 556 -16.85 7.26 5.93
N VAL A 557 -15.66 7.84 5.98
CA VAL A 557 -15.34 9.02 6.82
C VAL A 557 -16.23 10.20 6.47
N GLN A 558 -16.35 10.53 5.18
CA GLN A 558 -17.19 11.64 4.71
C GLN A 558 -18.67 11.43 5.08
N ALA A 559 -19.19 10.20 4.91
CA ALA A 559 -20.56 9.87 5.25
C ALA A 559 -20.81 9.98 6.77
N ALA A 560 -19.89 9.50 7.61
CA ALA A 560 -19.98 9.59 9.06
C ALA A 560 -20.01 11.07 9.53
N ARG A 561 -19.11 11.90 8.98
CA ARG A 561 -19.08 13.36 9.27
C ARG A 561 -20.36 14.07 8.83
N ASN A 562 -20.86 13.76 7.63
CA ASN A 562 -22.12 14.33 7.11
C ASN A 562 -23.34 13.94 7.97
N ALA A 563 -23.29 12.78 8.63
CA ALA A 563 -24.29 12.34 9.57
C ALA A 563 -24.13 12.93 11.00
N GLY A 564 -23.14 13.82 11.22
CA GLY A 564 -22.89 14.50 12.48
C GLY A 564 -22.12 13.69 13.52
N TYR A 565 -21.35 12.69 13.08
CA TYR A 565 -20.44 11.91 13.93
C TYR A 565 -19.01 12.36 13.70
N GLU A 566 -18.19 12.28 14.75
CA GLU A 566 -16.74 12.29 14.58
C GLU A 566 -16.29 10.99 13.92
N ALA A 567 -15.51 11.10 12.86
CA ALA A 567 -14.99 9.94 12.16
C ALA A 567 -13.60 9.57 12.70
N VAL A 568 -13.47 8.36 13.23
CA VAL A 568 -12.22 7.81 13.76
C VAL A 568 -11.75 6.70 12.86
N VAL A 569 -10.52 6.82 12.34
CA VAL A 569 -9.91 5.79 11.49
C VAL A 569 -8.85 5.03 12.26
N VAL A 570 -8.77 3.72 12.08
CA VAL A 570 -7.64 2.90 12.52
C VAL A 570 -6.98 2.32 11.28
N ASN A 571 -5.75 2.74 11.02
CA ASN A 571 -4.97 2.26 9.86
C ASN A 571 -3.46 2.40 10.15
N ASN A 572 -2.63 1.70 9.38
CA ASN A 572 -1.17 1.71 9.53
C ASN A 572 -0.41 1.90 8.20
N ASN A 573 -1.11 2.29 7.14
CA ASN A 573 -0.52 2.53 5.84
C ASN A 573 -0.31 4.03 5.62
N PRO A 574 0.94 4.53 5.52
CA PRO A 574 1.20 5.96 5.34
C PRO A 574 0.90 6.48 3.93
N GLU A 575 0.77 5.59 2.93
CA GLU A 575 0.60 5.97 1.53
C GLU A 575 -0.86 6.27 1.14
N THR A 576 -1.80 6.20 2.06
CA THR A 576 -3.24 6.28 1.78
C THR A 576 -3.84 7.65 2.12
N VAL A 577 -4.94 8.00 1.44
CA VAL A 577 -5.70 9.25 1.69
C VAL A 577 -6.47 9.17 3.03
N SER A 578 -6.94 7.98 3.43
CA SER A 578 -7.63 7.82 4.72
C SER A 578 -6.74 8.17 5.92
N THR A 579 -5.42 8.16 5.74
CA THR A 579 -4.44 8.56 6.75
C THR A 579 -3.93 10.00 6.61
N ASP A 580 -4.51 10.79 5.69
CA ASP A 580 -4.14 12.19 5.52
C ASP A 580 -4.60 13.06 6.69
N PHE A 581 -3.90 14.21 6.87
CA PHE A 581 -4.11 15.13 7.98
C PHE A 581 -5.58 15.59 8.12
N ASP A 582 -6.22 15.89 7.02
CA ASP A 582 -7.61 16.41 6.98
C ASP A 582 -8.66 15.30 6.79
N ALA A 583 -8.24 14.03 6.66
CA ALA A 583 -9.13 12.94 6.29
C ALA A 583 -10.12 12.59 7.41
N SER A 584 -9.68 12.41 8.64
CA SER A 584 -10.52 12.02 9.78
C SER A 584 -10.33 12.93 10.98
N ASP A 585 -11.26 12.88 11.95
CA ASP A 585 -11.17 13.69 13.17
C ASP A 585 -10.09 13.12 14.12
N ARG A 586 -9.93 11.80 14.11
CA ARG A 586 -8.84 11.09 14.78
C ARG A 586 -8.39 9.90 13.95
N LEU A 587 -7.09 9.69 13.90
CA LEU A 587 -6.46 8.53 13.28
C LEU A 587 -5.53 7.85 14.28
N TYR A 588 -5.75 6.57 14.50
CA TYR A 588 -4.85 5.72 15.25
C TYR A 588 -3.93 4.95 14.32
N PHE A 589 -2.63 5.27 14.36
CA PHE A 589 -1.59 4.49 13.66
C PHE A 589 -1.26 3.23 14.47
N GLU A 590 -2.12 2.22 14.31
CA GLU A 590 -2.04 0.98 15.08
C GLU A 590 -2.14 -0.26 14.20
N PRO A 591 -1.58 -1.40 14.65
CA PRO A 591 -1.84 -2.68 14.02
C PRO A 591 -3.35 -2.98 13.97
N LEU A 592 -3.81 -3.51 12.82
CA LEU A 592 -5.18 -4.00 12.69
C LEU A 592 -5.29 -5.40 13.30
N ASP A 593 -5.16 -5.48 14.62
CA ASP A 593 -5.26 -6.70 15.41
C ASP A 593 -6.22 -6.55 16.60
N LYS A 594 -6.59 -7.68 17.22
CA LYS A 594 -7.54 -7.71 18.34
C LYS A 594 -7.14 -6.79 19.49
N GLU A 595 -5.85 -6.81 19.86
CA GLU A 595 -5.35 -6.03 21.01
C GLU A 595 -5.54 -4.54 20.78
N SER A 596 -5.03 -4.04 19.65
CA SER A 596 -5.07 -2.61 19.33
C SER A 596 -6.51 -2.11 19.18
N ILE A 597 -7.36 -2.86 18.48
CA ILE A 597 -8.76 -2.48 18.28
C ILE A 597 -9.54 -2.46 19.62
N PHE A 598 -9.31 -3.43 20.48
CA PHE A 598 -10.01 -3.48 21.79
C PHE A 598 -9.60 -2.31 22.71
N GLU A 599 -8.31 -1.93 22.71
CA GLU A 599 -7.83 -0.76 23.48
C GLU A 599 -8.45 0.55 22.95
N ILE A 600 -8.58 0.68 21.62
CA ILE A 600 -9.23 1.84 20.99
C ILE A 600 -10.74 1.86 21.30
N LEU A 601 -11.43 0.72 21.25
CA LEU A 601 -12.85 0.64 21.63
C LEU A 601 -13.10 0.95 23.11
N ASP A 602 -12.20 0.52 24.01
CA ASP A 602 -12.25 0.87 25.44
C ASP A 602 -12.08 2.36 25.67
N LEU A 603 -11.20 3.04 24.88
CA LEU A 603 -10.96 4.46 24.95
C LEU A 603 -12.10 5.28 24.33
N GLU A 604 -12.40 5.04 23.07
CA GLU A 604 -13.35 5.83 22.26
C GLU A 604 -14.80 5.62 22.65
N ARG A 605 -15.15 4.40 23.07
CA ARG A 605 -16.55 3.98 23.34
C ARG A 605 -17.52 4.47 22.25
N PRO A 606 -17.22 4.22 20.97
CA PRO A 606 -17.90 4.87 19.85
C PRO A 606 -19.37 4.45 19.77
N TYR A 607 -20.20 5.27 19.11
CA TYR A 607 -21.57 4.90 18.78
C TYR A 607 -21.63 3.64 17.93
N GLY A 608 -20.70 3.51 16.97
CA GLY A 608 -20.62 2.35 16.10
C GLY A 608 -19.24 2.12 15.52
N ILE A 609 -19.07 0.92 14.97
CA ILE A 609 -17.88 0.53 14.21
C ILE A 609 -18.29 -0.03 12.85
N ILE A 610 -17.58 0.38 11.80
CA ILE A 610 -17.76 -0.10 10.41
C ILE A 610 -16.60 -1.00 10.05
N LEU A 611 -16.89 -2.23 9.63
CA LEU A 611 -15.92 -3.29 9.30
C LEU A 611 -15.86 -3.60 7.80
N GLN A 612 -16.91 -3.24 7.04
CA GLN A 612 -17.12 -3.66 5.66
C GLN A 612 -16.32 -2.85 4.62
N LEU A 613 -15.64 -1.76 5.01
CA LEU A 613 -14.93 -0.85 4.09
C LEU A 613 -13.45 -1.20 3.92
N GLY A 614 -12.80 -1.70 4.99
CA GLY A 614 -11.37 -2.04 5.00
C GLY A 614 -11.02 -3.40 4.39
N GLY A 615 -11.90 -3.98 3.59
CA GLY A 615 -11.70 -5.28 2.95
C GLY A 615 -11.60 -6.43 3.93
N GLN A 616 -10.94 -7.51 3.51
CA GLN A 616 -10.87 -8.74 4.30
C GLN A 616 -10.12 -8.57 5.64
N THR A 617 -9.15 -7.65 5.71
CA THR A 617 -8.42 -7.39 6.97
C THR A 617 -9.36 -6.98 8.10
N ALA A 618 -10.29 -6.07 7.82
CA ALA A 618 -11.25 -5.59 8.81
C ALA A 618 -12.34 -6.64 9.10
N VAL A 619 -12.86 -7.33 8.07
CA VAL A 619 -13.89 -8.35 8.22
C VAL A 619 -13.39 -9.54 9.05
N ASN A 620 -12.14 -9.95 8.90
CA ASN A 620 -11.55 -11.04 9.69
C ASN A 620 -11.55 -10.76 11.22
N LEU A 621 -11.70 -9.52 11.64
CA LEU A 621 -11.79 -9.14 13.05
C LEU A 621 -13.25 -9.08 13.57
N ALA A 622 -14.23 -9.24 12.69
CA ALA A 622 -15.64 -8.98 13.00
C ALA A 622 -16.17 -9.82 14.17
N SER A 623 -15.97 -11.13 14.14
CA SER A 623 -16.45 -12.06 15.18
C SER A 623 -15.80 -11.78 16.54
N ASP A 624 -14.50 -11.49 16.57
CA ASP A 624 -13.77 -11.13 17.78
C ASP A 624 -14.24 -9.80 18.38
N ILE A 625 -14.49 -8.80 17.52
CA ILE A 625 -14.99 -7.49 17.94
C ILE A 625 -16.41 -7.59 18.48
N ASP A 626 -17.29 -8.36 17.84
CA ASP A 626 -18.67 -8.57 18.29
C ASP A 626 -18.72 -9.27 19.66
N GLU A 627 -17.90 -10.33 19.82
CA GLU A 627 -17.77 -11.01 21.11
C GLU A 627 -17.25 -10.05 22.19
N TYR A 628 -16.24 -9.23 21.85
CA TYR A 628 -15.66 -8.25 22.76
C TYR A 628 -16.68 -7.21 23.22
N ILE A 629 -17.41 -6.58 22.28
CA ILE A 629 -18.46 -5.59 22.57
C ILE A 629 -19.51 -6.16 23.50
N ARG A 630 -19.98 -7.40 23.24
CA ARG A 630 -20.98 -8.08 24.08
C ARG A 630 -20.46 -8.39 25.49
N LYS A 631 -19.23 -8.93 25.57
CA LYS A 631 -18.60 -9.33 26.86
C LYS A 631 -18.31 -8.14 27.77
N GLU A 632 -17.75 -7.07 27.23
CA GLU A 632 -17.42 -5.85 27.98
C GLU A 632 -18.60 -4.88 28.09
N LYS A 633 -19.77 -5.24 27.50
CA LYS A 633 -20.99 -4.41 27.52
C LYS A 633 -20.75 -2.99 27.00
N LEU A 634 -19.97 -2.86 25.92
CA LEU A 634 -19.73 -1.56 25.31
C LEU A 634 -21.00 -1.01 24.64
N PRO A 635 -21.19 0.32 24.58
CA PRO A 635 -22.35 0.94 23.93
C PRO A 635 -22.27 0.85 22.39
N THR A 636 -21.16 0.38 21.86
CA THR A 636 -20.80 0.33 20.44
C THR A 636 -21.64 -0.67 19.67
N LYS A 637 -22.14 -0.26 18.50
CA LYS A 637 -22.87 -1.12 17.55
C LYS A 637 -21.96 -1.47 16.38
N ILE A 638 -22.05 -2.70 15.88
CA ILE A 638 -21.50 -3.00 14.55
C ILE A 638 -22.49 -2.49 13.52
N LEU A 639 -22.07 -1.53 12.71
CA LEU A 639 -22.89 -0.90 11.68
C LEU A 639 -22.77 -1.69 10.36
N GLY A 640 -23.90 -1.87 9.68
CA GLY A 640 -23.95 -2.62 8.44
C GLY A 640 -24.49 -4.06 8.63
N THR A 641 -24.01 -4.98 7.80
CA THR A 641 -24.38 -6.41 7.86
C THR A 641 -23.96 -7.01 9.20
N LYS A 642 -24.82 -7.78 9.83
CA LYS A 642 -24.52 -8.42 11.12
C LYS A 642 -23.41 -9.46 10.96
N VAL A 643 -22.56 -9.59 11.97
CA VAL A 643 -21.43 -10.54 11.94
C VAL A 643 -21.87 -11.97 11.62
N LYS A 644 -22.94 -12.45 12.24
CA LYS A 644 -23.49 -13.79 11.95
C LYS A 644 -23.84 -14.00 10.46
N ASP A 645 -24.30 -12.95 9.78
CA ASP A 645 -24.67 -13.00 8.37
C ASP A 645 -23.43 -12.86 7.47
N MET A 646 -22.37 -12.15 7.94
CA MET A 646 -21.04 -12.12 7.29
C MET A 646 -20.40 -13.51 7.37
N ASP A 647 -20.33 -14.12 8.55
CA ASP A 647 -19.76 -15.46 8.75
C ASP A 647 -20.54 -16.51 7.93
N LEU A 648 -21.86 -16.34 7.81
CA LEU A 648 -22.70 -17.21 6.98
C LEU A 648 -22.36 -17.11 5.49
N ALA A 649 -22.11 -15.91 5.00
CA ALA A 649 -21.74 -15.69 3.60
C ALA A 649 -20.34 -16.24 3.27
N GLU A 650 -19.40 -16.19 4.22
CA GLU A 650 -18.04 -16.71 4.05
C GLU A 650 -17.93 -18.24 4.26
N ASP A 651 -18.83 -18.83 5.03
CA ASP A 651 -18.90 -20.27 5.24
C ASP A 651 -19.57 -20.94 4.03
N ARG A 652 -18.79 -21.50 3.12
CA ARG A 652 -19.28 -22.10 1.87
C ARG A 652 -20.36 -23.16 2.11
N GLY A 653 -20.21 -23.95 3.15
CA GLY A 653 -21.18 -25.00 3.51
C GLY A 653 -22.53 -24.41 3.87
N LYS A 654 -22.55 -23.54 4.85
CA LYS A 654 -23.79 -22.92 5.33
C LYS A 654 -24.38 -21.98 4.28
N CYS A 655 -23.55 -21.26 3.54
CA CYS A 655 -24.01 -20.43 2.42
C CYS A 655 -24.68 -21.30 1.34
N GLY A 656 -24.04 -22.41 0.95
CA GLY A 656 -24.57 -23.33 -0.05
C GLY A 656 -25.95 -23.90 0.33
N ASP A 657 -26.10 -24.43 1.55
CA ASP A 657 -27.35 -24.92 2.06
C ASP A 657 -28.48 -23.86 2.07
N LEU A 658 -28.08 -22.60 2.39
CA LEU A 658 -29.04 -21.50 2.42
C LEU A 658 -29.48 -21.08 1.00
N MET A 659 -28.53 -21.03 0.05
CA MET A 659 -28.81 -20.70 -1.35
C MET A 659 -29.66 -21.77 -2.03
N GLU A 660 -29.39 -23.06 -1.77
CA GLU A 660 -30.18 -24.15 -2.27
C GLU A 660 -31.64 -24.05 -1.79
N LYS A 661 -31.86 -23.85 -0.47
CA LYS A 661 -33.19 -23.64 0.11
C LYS A 661 -33.91 -22.42 -0.49
N ALA A 662 -33.15 -21.42 -0.88
CA ALA A 662 -33.66 -20.25 -1.57
C ALA A 662 -33.87 -20.48 -3.09
N GLY A 663 -33.52 -21.64 -3.63
CA GLY A 663 -33.63 -21.94 -5.05
C GLY A 663 -32.69 -21.08 -5.91
N ILE A 664 -31.46 -20.79 -5.42
CA ILE A 664 -30.37 -20.11 -6.10
C ILE A 664 -29.33 -21.17 -6.48
N ALA A 665 -29.06 -21.31 -7.76
CA ALA A 665 -28.10 -22.29 -8.25
C ALA A 665 -26.67 -21.94 -7.84
N MET A 666 -25.92 -22.96 -7.39
CA MET A 666 -24.48 -22.89 -7.17
C MET A 666 -23.81 -24.06 -7.90
N PRO A 667 -22.52 -23.96 -8.29
CA PRO A 667 -21.79 -25.11 -8.78
C PRO A 667 -21.79 -26.25 -7.74
N ASN A 668 -21.79 -27.50 -8.17
CA ASN A 668 -21.65 -28.63 -7.23
C ASN A 668 -20.34 -28.49 -6.46
N TRP A 669 -20.38 -28.66 -5.15
CA TRP A 669 -19.23 -28.42 -4.29
C TRP A 669 -19.16 -29.42 -3.14
N ALA A 670 -17.96 -29.58 -2.56
CA ALA A 670 -17.75 -30.34 -1.31
C ALA A 670 -16.62 -29.71 -0.48
N ALA A 671 -16.69 -29.87 0.85
CA ALA A 671 -15.66 -29.43 1.78
C ALA A 671 -14.89 -30.65 2.32
N ALA A 672 -13.65 -30.80 1.92
CA ALA A 672 -12.78 -31.92 2.27
C ALA A 672 -11.91 -31.59 3.47
N LYS A 673 -11.84 -32.48 4.44
CA LYS A 673 -11.05 -32.36 5.68
C LYS A 673 -9.76 -33.17 5.65
N SER A 674 -9.53 -33.91 4.58
CA SER A 674 -8.31 -34.70 4.34
C SER A 674 -7.98 -34.72 2.84
N SER A 675 -6.77 -35.07 2.49
CA SER A 675 -6.34 -35.23 1.09
C SER A 675 -7.11 -36.36 0.37
N GLU A 676 -7.47 -37.41 1.09
CA GLU A 676 -8.26 -38.52 0.58
C GLU A 676 -9.67 -38.06 0.21
N GLU A 677 -10.29 -37.24 1.07
CA GLU A 677 -11.62 -36.66 0.80
C GLU A 677 -11.56 -35.69 -0.40
N VAL A 678 -10.47 -34.91 -0.58
CA VAL A 678 -10.29 -34.06 -1.77
C VAL A 678 -10.30 -34.92 -3.04
N ILE A 679 -9.59 -36.05 -3.06
CA ILE A 679 -9.55 -36.96 -4.20
C ILE A 679 -10.93 -37.60 -4.45
N GLN A 680 -11.58 -38.06 -3.39
CA GLN A 680 -12.92 -38.67 -3.47
C GLN A 680 -13.94 -37.69 -4.07
N TYR A 681 -14.07 -36.48 -3.49
CA TYR A 681 -15.04 -35.49 -3.92
C TYR A 681 -14.75 -34.95 -5.33
N SER A 682 -13.45 -34.82 -5.70
CA SER A 682 -13.09 -34.44 -7.07
C SER A 682 -13.56 -35.47 -8.12
N ASN A 683 -13.52 -36.77 -7.78
CA ASN A 683 -14.01 -37.82 -8.66
C ASN A 683 -15.55 -37.86 -8.70
N GLU A 684 -16.23 -37.62 -7.57
CA GLU A 684 -17.70 -37.60 -7.48
C GLU A 684 -18.28 -36.38 -8.23
N ILE A 685 -17.69 -35.19 -8.07
CA ILE A 685 -18.11 -33.96 -8.75
C ILE A 685 -17.75 -34.01 -10.24
N GLY A 686 -16.67 -34.70 -10.59
CA GLY A 686 -16.18 -34.87 -11.95
C GLY A 686 -15.34 -33.67 -12.43
N PHE A 687 -14.20 -33.97 -13.05
CA PHE A 687 -13.28 -32.96 -13.60
C PHE A 687 -13.89 -32.17 -14.78
N PRO A 688 -13.43 -30.93 -15.04
CA PRO A 688 -12.51 -30.16 -14.22
C PRO A 688 -13.15 -29.65 -12.92
N VAL A 689 -12.31 -29.54 -11.87
CA VAL A 689 -12.71 -28.99 -10.57
C VAL A 689 -11.79 -27.81 -10.19
N LEU A 690 -12.35 -26.86 -9.45
CA LEU A 690 -11.60 -25.79 -8.80
C LEU A 690 -11.33 -26.22 -7.35
N VAL A 691 -10.04 -26.33 -6.99
CA VAL A 691 -9.62 -26.67 -5.63
C VAL A 691 -9.12 -25.40 -4.95
N ARG A 692 -9.62 -25.12 -3.75
CA ARG A 692 -9.27 -23.90 -3.02
C ARG A 692 -9.17 -24.15 -1.52
N PRO A 693 -8.09 -23.65 -0.87
CA PRO A 693 -8.03 -23.60 0.58
C PRO A 693 -9.12 -22.68 1.15
N SER A 694 -9.63 -22.97 2.34
CA SER A 694 -10.58 -22.09 3.02
C SER A 694 -9.87 -20.85 3.57
N PHE A 695 -10.59 -19.72 3.64
CA PHE A 695 -10.15 -18.47 4.26
C PHE A 695 -8.90 -17.84 3.64
N VAL A 696 -8.76 -17.88 2.32
CA VAL A 696 -7.64 -17.26 1.59
C VAL A 696 -8.04 -15.96 0.89
N LEU A 697 -7.12 -15.00 0.80
CA LEU A 697 -7.30 -13.72 0.13
C LEU A 697 -6.77 -13.77 -1.32
N GLY A 698 -7.54 -13.21 -2.27
CA GLY A 698 -7.12 -13.06 -3.67
C GLY A 698 -6.79 -14.39 -4.34
N GLY A 699 -7.54 -15.46 -4.04
CA GLY A 699 -7.39 -16.77 -4.66
C GLY A 699 -6.10 -17.52 -4.32
N ARG A 700 -5.41 -17.17 -3.24
CA ARG A 700 -4.14 -17.79 -2.87
C ARG A 700 -4.23 -19.32 -2.77
N GLY A 701 -3.39 -20.02 -3.54
CA GLY A 701 -3.37 -21.49 -3.57
C GLY A 701 -4.59 -22.12 -4.24
N MET A 702 -5.38 -21.36 -5.01
CA MET A 702 -6.47 -21.91 -5.83
C MET A 702 -5.91 -22.45 -7.14
N GLU A 703 -6.42 -23.60 -7.58
CA GLU A 703 -6.00 -24.22 -8.84
C GLU A 703 -7.17 -24.90 -9.55
N ILE A 704 -7.23 -24.76 -10.88
CA ILE A 704 -8.16 -25.51 -11.72
C ILE A 704 -7.47 -26.81 -12.11
N VAL A 705 -8.08 -27.92 -11.71
CA VAL A 705 -7.53 -29.26 -11.88
C VAL A 705 -8.37 -30.02 -12.89
N HIS A 706 -7.74 -30.47 -13.97
CA HIS A 706 -8.42 -31.15 -15.08
C HIS A 706 -8.44 -32.68 -14.97
N ASN A 707 -7.60 -33.26 -14.10
CA ASN A 707 -7.52 -34.70 -13.92
C ASN A 707 -6.83 -35.10 -12.59
N SER A 708 -6.96 -36.36 -12.20
CA SER A 708 -6.42 -36.90 -10.95
C SER A 708 -4.89 -36.80 -10.84
N LYS A 709 -4.14 -36.73 -11.96
CA LYS A 709 -2.69 -36.55 -11.93
C LYS A 709 -2.31 -35.14 -11.45
N GLN A 710 -2.94 -34.12 -12.01
CA GLN A 710 -2.76 -32.73 -11.57
C GLN A 710 -3.21 -32.56 -10.12
N LEU A 711 -4.33 -33.16 -9.72
CA LEU A 711 -4.80 -33.13 -8.33
C LEU A 711 -3.75 -33.66 -7.35
N ASN A 712 -3.15 -34.79 -7.66
CA ASN A 712 -2.08 -35.36 -6.82
C ASN A 712 -0.81 -34.50 -6.76
N GLN A 713 -0.49 -33.76 -7.82
CA GLN A 713 0.60 -32.78 -7.81
C GLN A 713 0.27 -31.58 -6.91
N TYR A 714 -0.92 -31.02 -7.04
CA TYR A 714 -1.41 -29.93 -6.22
C TYR A 714 -1.37 -30.28 -4.72
N LEU A 715 -1.90 -31.44 -4.34
CA LEU A 715 -1.93 -31.89 -2.94
C LEU A 715 -0.54 -32.09 -2.32
N LYS A 716 0.48 -32.40 -3.13
CA LYS A 716 1.88 -32.50 -2.66
C LYS A 716 2.51 -31.13 -2.38
N LEU A 717 2.10 -30.10 -3.10
CA LEU A 717 2.76 -28.78 -3.11
C LEU A 717 2.06 -27.74 -2.22
N GLU A 718 0.73 -27.74 -2.20
CA GLU A 718 -0.04 -26.59 -1.70
C GLU A 718 -1.03 -26.91 -0.57
N ALA A 719 -1.61 -28.11 -0.50
CA ALA A 719 -2.77 -28.34 0.34
C ALA A 719 -2.52 -29.38 1.46
N HIS A 720 -2.54 -28.91 2.69
CA HIS A 720 -2.79 -29.75 3.85
C HIS A 720 -4.21 -29.49 4.36
N ALA A 721 -5.18 -30.28 3.89
CA ALA A 721 -6.54 -30.26 4.41
C ALA A 721 -6.57 -30.75 5.86
N SER A 722 -7.26 -30.04 6.74
CA SER A 722 -7.50 -30.44 8.13
C SER A 722 -8.96 -30.10 8.52
N PRO A 723 -9.47 -30.68 9.61
CA PRO A 723 -10.80 -30.35 10.12
C PRO A 723 -11.00 -28.84 10.39
N GLU A 724 -9.94 -28.14 10.82
CA GLU A 724 -9.98 -26.71 11.11
C GLU A 724 -9.78 -25.85 9.84
N LYS A 725 -9.16 -26.42 8.80
CA LYS A 725 -8.89 -25.74 7.53
C LYS A 725 -9.26 -26.68 6.36
N PRO A 726 -10.55 -26.85 6.08
CA PRO A 726 -10.97 -27.71 4.97
C PRO A 726 -10.54 -27.12 3.62
N VAL A 727 -10.33 -28.01 2.66
CA VAL A 727 -10.14 -27.65 1.25
C VAL A 727 -11.47 -27.78 0.54
N LEU A 728 -11.86 -26.74 -0.20
CA LEU A 728 -13.08 -26.76 -0.98
C LEU A 728 -12.80 -27.29 -2.38
N VAL A 729 -13.72 -28.11 -2.87
CA VAL A 729 -13.69 -28.64 -4.24
C VAL A 729 -15.01 -28.21 -4.91
N ASP A 730 -14.93 -27.35 -5.90
CA ASP A 730 -16.08 -26.88 -6.67
C ASP A 730 -16.05 -27.42 -8.09
N LYS A 731 -17.19 -27.74 -8.69
CA LYS A 731 -17.28 -27.99 -10.13
C LYS A 731 -16.87 -26.74 -10.88
N PHE A 732 -15.85 -26.84 -11.73
CA PHE A 732 -15.46 -25.75 -12.59
C PHE A 732 -16.41 -25.60 -13.79
N LEU A 733 -16.94 -24.40 -14.01
CA LEU A 733 -17.90 -24.10 -15.07
C LEU A 733 -17.15 -23.61 -16.33
N GLU A 734 -16.50 -24.52 -17.02
CA GLU A 734 -15.74 -24.22 -18.24
C GLU A 734 -16.62 -23.56 -19.30
N GLY A 735 -16.13 -22.45 -19.89
CA GLY A 735 -16.84 -21.67 -20.92
C GLY A 735 -18.02 -20.83 -20.39
N ALA A 736 -18.18 -20.69 -19.08
CA ALA A 736 -19.16 -19.77 -18.50
C ALA A 736 -18.73 -18.30 -18.72
N ILE A 737 -19.72 -17.40 -18.78
CA ILE A 737 -19.51 -15.94 -18.71
C ILE A 737 -19.50 -15.56 -17.24
N GLU A 738 -18.38 -15.05 -16.76
CA GLU A 738 -18.28 -14.60 -15.36
C GLU A 738 -18.69 -13.14 -15.23
N LEU A 739 -19.37 -12.83 -14.12
CA LEU A 739 -19.92 -11.51 -13.81
C LEU A 739 -19.55 -11.10 -12.39
N ASP A 740 -19.21 -9.83 -12.21
CA ASP A 740 -19.14 -9.16 -10.94
C ASP A 740 -20.34 -8.20 -10.78
N ILE A 741 -21.04 -8.26 -9.66
CA ILE A 741 -22.17 -7.39 -9.36
C ILE A 741 -21.89 -6.65 -8.07
N ASP A 742 -21.75 -5.34 -8.13
CA ASP A 742 -21.70 -4.48 -6.96
C ASP A 742 -23.08 -3.95 -6.63
N LEU A 743 -23.47 -4.09 -5.38
CA LEU A 743 -24.77 -3.68 -4.88
C LEU A 743 -24.68 -3.01 -3.50
N VAL A 744 -25.71 -2.24 -3.18
CA VAL A 744 -25.94 -1.66 -1.84
C VAL A 744 -27.33 -2.02 -1.36
N SER A 745 -27.46 -2.35 -0.08
CA SER A 745 -28.74 -2.69 0.55
C SER A 745 -28.95 -1.93 1.86
N ASP A 746 -30.19 -1.55 2.14
CA ASP A 746 -30.65 -1.02 3.44
C ASP A 746 -31.34 -2.09 4.31
N GLY A 747 -31.24 -3.38 3.91
CA GLY A 747 -31.94 -4.52 4.51
C GLY A 747 -33.33 -4.78 3.93
N LYS A 748 -33.85 -3.88 3.08
CA LYS A 748 -35.14 -4.03 2.37
C LYS A 748 -35.04 -3.76 0.89
N ASN A 749 -34.45 -2.61 0.57
CA ASN A 749 -34.22 -2.17 -0.80
C ASN A 749 -32.81 -2.55 -1.20
N VAL A 750 -32.65 -3.11 -2.39
CA VAL A 750 -31.35 -3.51 -2.96
C VAL A 750 -31.16 -2.73 -4.25
N ILE A 751 -30.10 -1.94 -4.30
CA ILE A 751 -29.68 -1.16 -5.44
C ILE A 751 -28.52 -1.91 -6.12
N ILE A 752 -28.68 -2.23 -7.40
CA ILE A 752 -27.60 -2.78 -8.22
C ILE A 752 -26.85 -1.61 -8.85
N GLY A 753 -25.57 -1.45 -8.48
CA GLY A 753 -24.68 -0.44 -9.02
C GLY A 753 -24.31 -0.75 -10.46
N ALA A 754 -23.86 -1.97 -10.72
CA ALA A 754 -23.54 -2.44 -12.05
C ALA A 754 -23.56 -3.97 -12.15
N ILE A 755 -23.73 -4.46 -13.39
CA ILE A 755 -23.45 -5.83 -13.82
C ILE A 755 -22.23 -5.72 -14.74
N MET A 756 -21.10 -6.20 -14.27
CA MET A 756 -19.80 -6.16 -14.96
C MET A 756 -19.52 -7.53 -15.59
N GLU A 757 -19.28 -7.58 -16.87
CA GLU A 757 -18.91 -8.80 -17.59
C GLU A 757 -17.40 -8.91 -17.70
N GLN A 758 -16.84 -10.06 -17.32
CA GLN A 758 -15.43 -10.37 -17.47
C GLN A 758 -15.14 -10.70 -18.95
N ILE A 759 -14.01 -10.18 -19.47
CA ILE A 759 -13.62 -10.36 -20.88
C ILE A 759 -12.80 -11.64 -21.06
N GLU A 760 -11.95 -11.96 -20.08
CA GLU A 760 -11.18 -13.20 -20.07
C GLU A 760 -12.09 -14.41 -19.81
N MET A 761 -11.62 -15.57 -20.23
CA MET A 761 -12.34 -16.83 -20.02
C MET A 761 -12.52 -17.14 -18.53
N ALA A 762 -13.58 -17.86 -18.19
CA ALA A 762 -13.83 -18.35 -16.84
C ALA A 762 -12.57 -19.03 -16.25
N GLY A 763 -12.33 -18.78 -14.97
CA GLY A 763 -11.18 -19.28 -14.22
C GLY A 763 -10.00 -18.33 -14.12
N VAL A 764 -10.04 -17.18 -14.78
CA VAL A 764 -9.12 -16.08 -14.49
C VAL A 764 -9.69 -15.25 -13.35
N HIS A 765 -8.88 -14.96 -12.33
CA HIS A 765 -9.33 -14.15 -11.20
C HIS A 765 -9.88 -12.79 -11.65
N SER A 766 -11.03 -12.36 -11.14
CA SER A 766 -11.71 -11.11 -11.56
C SER A 766 -10.84 -9.86 -11.48
N GLY A 767 -9.83 -9.84 -10.58
CA GLY A 767 -8.84 -8.76 -10.49
C GLY A 767 -7.85 -8.73 -11.66
N ASP A 768 -7.62 -9.85 -12.30
CA ASP A 768 -6.70 -10.02 -13.42
C ASP A 768 -7.42 -10.00 -14.78
N SER A 769 -8.74 -10.04 -14.76
CA SER A 769 -9.57 -9.92 -15.94
C SER A 769 -9.89 -8.47 -16.27
N ALA A 770 -9.87 -8.13 -17.54
CA ALA A 770 -10.52 -6.92 -17.99
C ALA A 770 -12.05 -7.10 -17.84
N CYS A 771 -12.75 -6.05 -17.43
CA CYS A 771 -14.20 -6.12 -17.32
C CYS A 771 -14.87 -4.92 -17.97
N VAL A 772 -16.08 -5.14 -18.47
CA VAL A 772 -16.89 -4.14 -19.15
C VAL A 772 -18.25 -3.98 -18.48
N MET A 773 -18.72 -2.75 -18.41
CA MET A 773 -20.08 -2.39 -17.99
C MET A 773 -20.68 -1.37 -18.98
N PRO A 774 -21.98 -1.47 -19.31
CA PRO A 774 -22.84 -2.61 -19.00
C PRO A 774 -22.37 -3.90 -19.70
N ALA A 775 -22.85 -5.06 -19.23
CA ALA A 775 -22.57 -6.35 -19.87
C ALA A 775 -22.94 -6.33 -21.35
N GLN A 776 -22.08 -6.90 -22.21
CA GLN A 776 -22.18 -6.78 -23.68
C GLN A 776 -22.77 -8.04 -24.33
N SER A 777 -22.48 -9.24 -23.80
CA SER A 777 -22.85 -10.52 -24.42
C SER A 777 -24.15 -11.13 -23.89
N LEU A 778 -24.65 -10.61 -22.73
CA LEU A 778 -25.84 -11.17 -22.09
C LEU A 778 -27.14 -10.78 -22.80
N SER A 779 -28.06 -11.73 -22.89
CA SER A 779 -29.43 -11.46 -23.34
C SER A 779 -30.17 -10.58 -22.32
N LYS A 780 -31.20 -9.86 -22.77
CA LYS A 780 -32.07 -9.08 -21.86
C LYS A 780 -32.71 -9.93 -20.78
N LYS A 781 -33.00 -11.20 -21.06
CA LYS A 781 -33.52 -12.16 -20.11
C LYS A 781 -32.46 -12.43 -19.03
N ASN A 782 -31.23 -12.77 -19.43
CA ASN A 782 -30.17 -13.09 -18.51
C ASN A 782 -29.81 -11.88 -17.60
N ILE A 783 -29.81 -10.66 -18.14
CA ILE A 783 -29.61 -9.44 -17.36
C ILE A 783 -30.69 -9.33 -16.26
N LYS A 784 -31.96 -9.51 -16.63
CA LYS A 784 -33.06 -9.47 -15.66
C LYS A 784 -32.96 -10.59 -14.61
N ASP A 785 -32.65 -11.80 -15.04
CA ASP A 785 -32.49 -12.95 -14.13
C ASP A 785 -31.30 -12.73 -13.16
N VAL A 786 -30.17 -12.15 -13.64
CA VAL A 786 -29.03 -11.72 -12.80
C VAL A 786 -29.45 -10.68 -11.76
N GLU A 787 -30.23 -9.67 -12.17
CA GLU A 787 -30.73 -8.66 -11.25
C GLU A 787 -31.63 -9.27 -10.16
N ASP A 788 -32.57 -10.15 -10.54
CA ASP A 788 -33.52 -10.77 -9.64
C ASP A 788 -32.80 -11.73 -8.64
N ILE A 789 -31.83 -12.51 -9.13
CA ILE A 789 -31.00 -13.39 -8.29
C ILE A 789 -30.15 -12.55 -7.33
N SER A 790 -29.51 -11.48 -7.81
CA SER A 790 -28.67 -10.62 -6.97
C SER A 790 -29.45 -9.98 -5.82
N ARG A 791 -30.66 -9.47 -6.09
CA ARG A 791 -31.56 -8.94 -5.04
C ARG A 791 -31.97 -10.04 -4.06
N LYS A 792 -32.27 -11.24 -4.56
CA LYS A 792 -32.61 -12.40 -3.74
C LYS A 792 -31.48 -12.82 -2.81
N VAL A 793 -30.24 -12.92 -3.33
CA VAL A 793 -29.04 -13.23 -2.54
C VAL A 793 -28.85 -12.19 -1.42
N ALA A 794 -28.91 -10.90 -1.76
CA ALA A 794 -28.75 -9.81 -0.78
C ALA A 794 -29.81 -9.86 0.33
N THR A 795 -31.06 -10.22 -0.02
CA THR A 795 -32.16 -10.37 0.94
C THR A 795 -31.96 -11.59 1.84
N VAL A 796 -31.60 -12.74 1.27
CA VAL A 796 -31.38 -13.99 1.99
C VAL A 796 -30.22 -13.88 2.99
N LEU A 797 -29.15 -13.15 2.62
CA LEU A 797 -27.99 -12.89 3.47
C LEU A 797 -28.18 -11.67 4.41
N ASN A 798 -29.35 -11.05 4.46
CA ASN A 798 -29.64 -9.86 5.27
C ASN A 798 -28.57 -8.75 5.10
N ILE A 799 -28.14 -8.50 3.87
CA ILE A 799 -27.10 -7.51 3.59
C ILE A 799 -27.58 -6.10 3.97
N VAL A 800 -26.73 -5.37 4.69
CA VAL A 800 -26.87 -3.94 4.96
C VAL A 800 -25.53 -3.26 4.63
N GLY A 801 -25.55 -2.25 3.76
CA GLY A 801 -24.34 -1.64 3.21
C GLY A 801 -23.94 -2.25 1.87
N ALA A 802 -22.64 -2.24 1.55
CA ALA A 802 -22.12 -2.74 0.28
C ALA A 802 -21.96 -4.26 0.27
N ALA A 803 -22.17 -4.84 -0.90
CA ALA A 803 -21.78 -6.23 -1.17
C ALA A 803 -21.37 -6.40 -2.64
N ASN A 804 -20.52 -7.40 -2.87
CA ASN A 804 -20.14 -7.88 -4.19
C ASN A 804 -20.58 -9.32 -4.35
N LEU A 805 -21.20 -9.63 -5.48
CA LEU A 805 -21.56 -10.99 -5.87
C LEU A 805 -20.78 -11.38 -7.12
N GLN A 806 -20.18 -12.55 -7.10
CA GLN A 806 -19.60 -13.17 -8.28
C GLN A 806 -20.57 -14.23 -8.81
N LEU A 807 -21.00 -14.05 -10.06
CA LEU A 807 -21.92 -14.94 -10.73
C LEU A 807 -21.28 -15.52 -11.99
N ALA A 808 -21.81 -16.65 -12.44
CA ALA A 808 -21.47 -17.24 -13.72
C ALA A 808 -22.74 -17.58 -14.50
N VAL A 809 -22.76 -17.28 -15.80
CA VAL A 809 -23.84 -17.67 -16.70
C VAL A 809 -23.35 -18.78 -17.62
N LYS A 810 -24.02 -19.93 -17.56
CA LYS A 810 -23.75 -21.08 -18.40
C LYS A 810 -25.05 -21.76 -18.81
N ASP A 811 -25.26 -21.97 -20.11
CA ASP A 811 -26.46 -22.62 -20.65
C ASP A 811 -27.78 -21.96 -20.15
N ASP A 812 -27.78 -20.61 -20.14
CA ASP A 812 -28.87 -19.78 -19.58
C ASP A 812 -29.18 -19.99 -18.09
N ILE A 813 -28.36 -20.72 -17.35
CA ILE A 813 -28.44 -20.88 -15.91
C ILE A 813 -27.46 -19.91 -15.25
N ILE A 814 -27.92 -19.21 -14.21
CA ILE A 814 -27.11 -18.27 -13.42
C ILE A 814 -26.69 -18.96 -12.14
N TYR A 815 -25.40 -19.08 -11.93
CA TYR A 815 -24.79 -19.70 -10.76
C TYR A 815 -24.18 -18.62 -9.85
N LEU A 816 -24.45 -18.68 -8.55
CA LEU A 816 -23.72 -17.91 -7.55
C LEU A 816 -22.38 -18.61 -7.25
N LEU A 817 -21.29 -17.92 -7.53
CA LEU A 817 -19.93 -18.40 -7.21
C LEU A 817 -19.52 -17.97 -5.80
N GLU A 818 -19.73 -16.68 -5.45
CA GLU A 818 -19.31 -16.10 -4.18
C GLU A 818 -20.16 -14.87 -3.83
N ALA A 819 -20.40 -14.65 -2.55
CA ALA A 819 -21.03 -13.44 -2.02
C ALA A 819 -20.14 -12.82 -0.95
N ASN A 820 -19.70 -11.58 -1.17
CA ASN A 820 -18.83 -10.82 -0.28
C ASN A 820 -19.62 -9.67 0.35
N PRO A 821 -20.08 -9.76 1.62
CA PRO A 821 -20.89 -8.73 2.29
C PRO A 821 -20.01 -7.55 2.75
N ARG A 822 -19.24 -6.97 1.86
CA ARG A 822 -18.28 -5.89 2.09
C ARG A 822 -18.03 -5.10 0.80
N ALA A 823 -17.36 -3.96 0.92
CA ALA A 823 -16.84 -3.23 -0.24
C ALA A 823 -15.95 -4.14 -1.11
N SER A 824 -16.05 -3.93 -2.40
CA SER A 824 -15.30 -4.66 -3.43
C SER A 824 -14.17 -3.80 -4.02
N ARG A 825 -13.31 -4.43 -4.80
CA ARG A 825 -12.30 -3.72 -5.59
C ARG A 825 -12.91 -2.96 -6.78
N THR A 826 -14.05 -3.40 -7.27
CA THR A 826 -14.75 -2.78 -8.40
C THR A 826 -15.64 -1.60 -8.00
N LEU A 827 -15.90 -1.41 -6.69
CA LEU A 827 -16.78 -0.37 -6.18
C LEU A 827 -16.39 1.06 -6.64
N PRO A 828 -15.09 1.46 -6.64
CA PRO A 828 -14.69 2.77 -7.20
C PRO A 828 -14.95 2.86 -8.71
N PHE A 829 -14.66 1.81 -9.46
CA PHE A 829 -14.91 1.74 -10.90
C PHE A 829 -16.40 1.93 -11.23
N VAL A 830 -17.27 1.24 -10.51
CA VAL A 830 -18.73 1.38 -10.64
C VAL A 830 -19.17 2.80 -10.27
N SER A 831 -18.69 3.34 -9.14
CA SER A 831 -19.05 4.69 -8.70
C SER A 831 -18.71 5.76 -9.75
N LYS A 832 -17.51 5.69 -10.33
CA LYS A 832 -17.03 6.68 -11.32
C LYS A 832 -17.68 6.51 -12.69
N SER A 833 -17.97 5.29 -13.08
CA SER A 833 -18.65 4.98 -14.35
C SER A 833 -20.11 5.41 -14.36
N THR A 834 -20.77 5.36 -13.21
CA THR A 834 -22.20 5.66 -13.07
C THR A 834 -22.49 7.06 -12.52
N GLY A 835 -21.49 7.69 -11.87
CA GLY A 835 -21.68 8.97 -11.16
C GLY A 835 -22.38 8.82 -9.80
N TYR A 836 -22.64 7.62 -9.33
CA TYR A 836 -23.24 7.34 -8.00
C TYR A 836 -22.16 6.93 -6.99
N PRO A 837 -21.94 7.65 -5.89
CA PRO A 837 -20.92 7.35 -4.88
C PRO A 837 -21.33 6.14 -4.03
N MET A 838 -21.19 4.94 -4.58
CA MET A 838 -21.72 3.68 -4.01
C MET A 838 -21.23 3.43 -2.57
N ALA A 839 -19.96 3.73 -2.27
CA ALA A 839 -19.41 3.56 -0.92
C ALA A 839 -20.10 4.50 0.09
N ARG A 840 -20.36 5.77 -0.28
CA ARG A 840 -21.07 6.73 0.57
C ARG A 840 -22.53 6.32 0.78
N ILE A 841 -23.20 5.87 -0.28
CA ILE A 841 -24.58 5.35 -0.23
C ILE A 841 -24.64 4.14 0.71
N ALA A 842 -23.67 3.25 0.65
CA ALA A 842 -23.58 2.09 1.53
C ALA A 842 -23.47 2.49 3.01
N VAL A 843 -22.63 3.46 3.35
CA VAL A 843 -22.47 3.93 4.73
C VAL A 843 -23.73 4.64 5.22
N ASN A 844 -24.37 5.46 4.38
CA ASN A 844 -25.65 6.08 4.72
C ASN A 844 -26.72 5.01 5.04
N ALA A 845 -26.77 3.93 4.26
CA ALA A 845 -27.66 2.80 4.53
C ALA A 845 -27.32 2.10 5.87
N MET A 846 -26.03 1.94 6.20
CA MET A 846 -25.57 1.41 7.49
C MET A 846 -25.98 2.32 8.67
N LEU A 847 -26.09 3.63 8.43
CA LEU A 847 -26.54 4.62 9.41
C LEU A 847 -28.06 4.72 9.51
N GLY A 848 -28.80 4.05 8.63
CA GLY A 848 -30.26 3.93 8.69
C GLY A 848 -31.03 4.66 7.59
N ASP A 849 -30.34 5.26 6.61
CA ASP A 849 -30.98 5.88 5.46
C ASP A 849 -31.63 4.82 4.58
N LYS A 850 -32.79 5.16 4.03
CA LYS A 850 -33.53 4.30 3.11
C LYS A 850 -33.12 4.57 1.66
N LEU A 851 -33.04 3.50 0.88
CA LEU A 851 -32.62 3.55 -0.52
C LEU A 851 -33.80 3.71 -1.51
N ASP A 852 -35.01 3.96 -1.03
CA ASP A 852 -36.24 4.03 -1.83
C ASP A 852 -36.28 5.15 -2.89
N LYS A 853 -35.41 6.16 -2.74
CA LYS A 853 -35.27 7.29 -3.69
C LYS A 853 -34.22 7.05 -4.78
N ILE A 854 -33.45 5.98 -4.70
CA ILE A 854 -32.39 5.64 -5.67
C ILE A 854 -32.95 4.60 -6.66
N PRO A 855 -32.63 4.68 -7.95
CA PRO A 855 -33.04 3.65 -8.92
C PRO A 855 -32.60 2.25 -8.50
N LYS A 856 -33.46 1.25 -8.64
CA LYS A 856 -33.15 -0.15 -8.26
C LYS A 856 -31.96 -0.73 -8.99
N THR A 857 -31.73 -0.29 -10.22
CA THR A 857 -30.53 -0.52 -11.01
C THR A 857 -30.06 0.83 -11.50
N ILE A 858 -28.78 1.16 -11.27
CA ILE A 858 -28.22 2.46 -11.65
C ILE A 858 -28.11 2.52 -13.17
N PRO A 859 -28.71 3.54 -13.81
CA PRO A 859 -28.59 3.71 -15.26
C PRO A 859 -27.18 4.14 -15.65
N MET A 860 -26.73 3.69 -16.80
CA MET A 860 -25.43 4.03 -17.38
C MET A 860 -25.55 4.49 -18.82
N THR A 861 -24.71 5.46 -19.21
CA THR A 861 -24.59 5.93 -20.60
C THR A 861 -23.24 5.51 -21.15
N GLY A 862 -23.20 5.04 -22.41
CA GLY A 862 -21.98 4.55 -23.04
C GLY A 862 -21.48 3.23 -22.44
N ALA A 863 -20.18 3.02 -22.47
CA ALA A 863 -19.52 1.86 -21.89
C ALA A 863 -18.29 2.29 -21.10
N SER A 864 -17.98 1.56 -20.03
CA SER A 864 -16.73 1.65 -19.28
C SER A 864 -16.03 0.32 -19.27
N VAL A 865 -14.71 0.36 -19.42
CA VAL A 865 -13.86 -0.83 -19.36
C VAL A 865 -12.76 -0.58 -18.33
N LYS A 866 -12.52 -1.58 -17.50
CA LYS A 866 -11.39 -1.64 -16.56
C LYS A 866 -10.42 -2.70 -17.05
N VAL A 867 -9.13 -2.39 -17.06
CA VAL A 867 -8.06 -3.35 -17.40
C VAL A 867 -7.06 -3.45 -16.24
N PRO A 868 -6.56 -4.65 -15.91
CA PRO A 868 -5.54 -4.85 -14.91
C PRO A 868 -4.17 -4.41 -15.43
N THR A 869 -3.29 -3.98 -14.51
CA THR A 869 -1.88 -3.74 -14.77
C THR A 869 -1.02 -4.73 -13.97
N PHE A 870 0.09 -5.18 -14.57
CA PHE A 870 0.96 -6.21 -14.00
C PHE A 870 2.40 -5.70 -13.89
N SER A 871 3.08 -6.09 -12.83
CA SER A 871 4.48 -5.72 -12.56
C SER A 871 5.48 -6.82 -13.00
N TRP A 872 5.24 -7.48 -14.15
CA TRP A 872 6.06 -8.60 -14.61
C TRP A 872 7.55 -8.28 -14.75
N LEU A 873 7.88 -7.07 -15.20
CA LEU A 873 9.26 -6.65 -15.41
C LEU A 873 10.05 -6.47 -14.10
N LYS A 874 9.35 -6.29 -12.98
CA LYS A 874 9.97 -6.09 -11.66
C LYS A 874 10.21 -7.40 -10.91
N LEU A 875 9.47 -8.45 -11.26
CA LEU A 875 9.47 -9.74 -10.57
C LEU A 875 9.91 -10.82 -11.55
N THR A 876 11.22 -11.07 -11.63
CA THR A 876 11.78 -12.08 -12.52
C THR A 876 11.50 -13.50 -12.02
N GLY A 877 11.36 -14.45 -12.96
CA GLY A 877 11.10 -15.87 -12.64
C GLY A 877 9.62 -16.22 -12.42
N LEU A 878 8.68 -15.28 -12.68
CA LEU A 878 7.25 -15.53 -12.52
C LEU A 878 6.67 -16.32 -13.68
N ASP A 879 5.67 -17.16 -13.33
CA ASP A 879 4.70 -17.64 -14.31
C ASP A 879 3.69 -16.52 -14.60
N THR A 880 3.63 -16.09 -15.86
CA THR A 880 2.74 -15.03 -16.35
C THR A 880 1.37 -15.54 -16.80
N VAL A 881 1.13 -16.84 -16.78
CA VAL A 881 -0.18 -17.43 -17.12
C VAL A 881 -1.20 -17.00 -16.05
N LEU A 882 -2.30 -16.41 -16.51
CA LEU A 882 -3.39 -16.00 -15.63
C LEU A 882 -4.23 -17.22 -15.22
N GLY A 883 -4.73 -17.18 -13.99
CA GLY A 883 -5.52 -18.25 -13.39
C GLY A 883 -6.37 -17.74 -12.22
N PRO A 884 -6.84 -18.63 -11.36
CA PRO A 884 -7.74 -18.26 -10.26
C PRO A 884 -7.04 -17.46 -9.13
N GLU A 885 -5.71 -17.41 -9.12
CA GLU A 885 -4.95 -16.59 -8.18
C GLU A 885 -4.60 -15.22 -8.79
N MET A 886 -4.93 -14.14 -8.08
CA MET A 886 -4.68 -12.77 -8.54
C MET A 886 -3.19 -12.44 -8.59
N LYS A 887 -2.76 -11.81 -9.69
CA LYS A 887 -1.37 -11.39 -9.97
C LYS A 887 -1.23 -9.90 -10.29
N SER A 888 -2.31 -9.21 -10.62
CA SER A 888 -2.29 -7.78 -10.96
C SER A 888 -1.95 -6.90 -9.75
N THR A 889 -1.28 -5.78 -10.02
CA THR A 889 -0.81 -4.82 -9.01
C THR A 889 -1.48 -3.46 -9.11
N GLY A 890 -2.31 -3.24 -10.11
CA GLY A 890 -3.04 -1.99 -10.32
C GLY A 890 -4.06 -2.14 -11.45
N GLU A 891 -4.71 -1.05 -11.79
CA GLU A 891 -5.75 -1.02 -12.83
C GLU A 891 -5.84 0.33 -13.52
N ALA A 892 -6.39 0.35 -14.72
CA ALA A 892 -6.77 1.54 -15.46
C ALA A 892 -8.15 1.39 -16.05
N MET A 893 -8.87 2.50 -16.23
CA MET A 893 -10.16 2.48 -16.89
C MET A 893 -10.21 3.39 -18.11
N GLY A 894 -11.15 3.10 -18.99
CA GLY A 894 -11.57 3.96 -20.08
C GLY A 894 -13.09 4.03 -20.15
N HIS A 895 -13.60 5.21 -20.47
CA HIS A 895 -15.01 5.45 -20.72
C HIS A 895 -15.20 5.96 -22.16
N GLY A 896 -16.26 5.53 -22.81
CA GLY A 896 -16.57 5.94 -24.18
C GLY A 896 -18.02 5.69 -24.59
N PRO A 897 -18.43 6.17 -25.75
CA PRO A 897 -19.79 5.95 -26.26
C PRO A 897 -20.12 4.48 -26.56
N ASN A 898 -19.11 3.66 -26.71
CA ASN A 898 -19.23 2.22 -26.98
C ASN A 898 -18.03 1.44 -26.40
N PHE A 899 -18.14 0.11 -26.37
CA PHE A 899 -17.12 -0.80 -25.86
C PHE A 899 -15.74 -0.57 -26.49
N GLY A 900 -15.63 -0.51 -27.81
CA GLY A 900 -14.34 -0.39 -28.51
C GLY A 900 -13.57 0.85 -28.10
N THR A 901 -14.24 2.01 -28.01
CA THR A 901 -13.62 3.26 -27.59
C THR A 901 -13.17 3.18 -26.12
N ALA A 902 -14.01 2.64 -25.22
CA ALA A 902 -13.70 2.47 -23.82
C ALA A 902 -12.51 1.53 -23.61
N TYR A 903 -12.50 0.39 -24.33
CA TYR A 903 -11.44 -0.61 -24.27
C TYR A 903 -10.08 -0.04 -24.71
N LEU A 904 -10.03 0.67 -25.84
CA LEU A 904 -8.81 1.31 -26.32
C LEU A 904 -8.24 2.33 -25.35
N LYS A 905 -9.11 3.15 -24.72
CA LYS A 905 -8.68 4.10 -23.67
C LYS A 905 -8.14 3.37 -22.46
N ALA A 906 -8.81 2.34 -21.96
CA ALA A 906 -8.37 1.54 -20.83
C ALA A 906 -7.00 0.90 -21.09
N MET A 907 -6.80 0.30 -22.28
CA MET A 907 -5.53 -0.30 -22.68
C MET A 907 -4.39 0.71 -22.73
N LYS A 908 -4.62 1.90 -23.32
CA LYS A 908 -3.65 3.00 -23.31
C LYS A 908 -3.35 3.49 -21.89
N GLY A 909 -4.36 3.63 -21.03
CA GLY A 909 -4.23 4.01 -19.64
C GLY A 909 -3.43 2.99 -18.80
N GLY A 910 -3.51 1.70 -19.17
CA GLY A 910 -2.75 0.60 -18.57
C GLY A 910 -1.34 0.42 -19.13
N ASN A 911 -0.81 1.35 -19.93
CA ASN A 911 0.48 1.27 -20.62
C ASN A 911 0.65 0.02 -21.49
N LYS A 912 -0.47 -0.54 -22.00
CA LYS A 912 -0.44 -1.66 -22.94
C LYS A 912 -0.27 -1.11 -24.35
N THR A 913 0.89 -1.35 -24.95
CA THR A 913 1.17 -0.91 -26.34
C THR A 913 0.31 -1.72 -27.30
N ILE A 914 -0.66 -1.07 -27.91
CA ILE A 914 -1.33 -1.63 -29.09
C ILE A 914 -0.42 -1.29 -30.26
N LYS A 915 0.33 -2.28 -30.76
CA LYS A 915 1.11 -2.08 -31.97
C LYS A 915 0.13 -1.79 -33.12
N ASN A 916 0.34 -0.67 -33.81
CA ASN A 916 -0.37 -0.33 -35.06
C ASN A 916 0.08 -1.23 -36.22
N GLU A 917 0.12 -2.55 -36.02
CA GLU A 917 0.49 -3.51 -37.09
C GLU A 917 -0.74 -4.18 -37.69
N PHE A 918 -1.84 -3.46 -37.83
CA PHE A 918 -2.86 -3.76 -38.80
C PHE A 918 -2.82 -2.68 -39.90
N LYS A 919 -1.76 -2.68 -40.66
CA LYS A 919 -1.79 -2.19 -42.02
C LYS A 919 -1.88 -3.44 -42.91
N ASP A 920 -3.08 -3.56 -43.52
CA ASP A 920 -3.57 -4.49 -44.54
C ASP A 920 -4.12 -5.81 -44.04
#